data_b67a0e74f69ef6a7961ec1e8bea67000
#
_entry.id   b67a0e74f69ef6a7961ec1e8bea67000
#
_cell.length_a   1.000
_cell.length_b   1.000
_cell.length_c   1.000
_cell.angle_alpha   90.00
_cell.angle_beta   90.00
_cell.angle_gamma   90.00
#
_symmetry.space_group_name_H-M   'P 1'
#
loop_
_entity.id
_entity.type
_entity.pdbx_description
1 polymer ?
#
loop_
_entity_poly.entity_id
_entity_poly.type
_entity_poly.pdbx_seq_one_letter_code
_entity_poly.pdbx_strand_id
1 'polypeptide(L)'
;MSRPHQATMDLPARRVRMTPKPACWHSGFLILLSLACIAPAIKAATYPGFLLTATAKNFETYFPGQLANGYVSTFTSPRGTESNLSYLVAFMDYGKDDISRPAAIPGWTGIDYRTGSSGAWLNLASLGPSTFQDYQQVLNLHDATLTTSYRYIDRNKATRVEVVSFVSEASPHLAAVRFSITPQFDGVVELSFPLVLWAPSQPRLPLAKLPGDTGLTGDRFRQALEAHGLSLTPSPPATPDRAAIWYHGDTHVLDAQGDTSNLTLRLDGQATNGKRMGEAVAVQLPNGVRPVETRLDHSDYRWSLDMRVKVAKGKTYAFTKYVAVSREGWGGNGKADLALAESARERGFESLLEPHRTAWAKLWQSDIRIDGDPQAQLAVHSDLYYLLANIPPDVTWGLGACALTTGYVDHVFWDSDTWLFPALLLQHPQRARSIVMFRDRTLPAAQQRARKAGFEGAKYPWEADPEDGTEQVLYAAHRLSVGEIHVNADIAIAQWQYWLATHDLEWLRKDGWPVIRNLAEFWTSRATWDKAKGRYEIRDLVSVMEPYAYIDNDTFTNASAAKALRLATQAAKLVGAKADPRWSEIAAKLYVPFSDAEQRHFPLDPGVRLHDPGDSDLTFLAFPSLDLQMDRTVRRNDYRNDIAPLQNKPGQSLTSMGLAPLTIAAAALGNEAGATRWLEDNITPYMLKAPFNVRTETADNNTGYFLTGSAGFVQSLVYGLTGLRIEPSGLVQAYPPVLPSKWKSLTITNVTFRGKHFDITVDRDASGKPQLQRNPQ
;
A
#
# COMPACT_ATOMS: atom_id res chain seq x y z
N MET A 1 -42.16 34.58 -14.08
CA MET A 1 -42.39 35.95 -13.58
C MET A 1 -41.37 36.26 -12.51
N SER A 2 -40.69 37.41 -12.73
CA SER A 2 -39.92 38.23 -11.79
C SER A 2 -38.52 37.76 -11.34
N ARG A 3 -37.51 38.23 -12.03
CA ARG A 3 -36.21 38.64 -11.42
C ARG A 3 -36.40 39.92 -10.59
N PRO A 4 -35.52 40.15 -9.57
CA PRO A 4 -34.65 41.33 -9.73
C PRO A 4 -33.22 41.17 -9.11
N HIS A 5 -32.39 41.90 -9.66
CA HIS A 5 -31.51 43.04 -9.39
C HIS A 5 -30.07 42.74 -8.95
N GLN A 6 -29.17 43.11 -9.88
CA GLN A 6 -27.76 43.39 -9.66
C GLN A 6 -27.59 44.70 -8.86
N ALA A 7 -26.60 44.74 -7.99
CA ALA A 7 -26.02 45.97 -7.46
C ALA A 7 -24.49 45.90 -7.66
N THR A 8 -24.04 46.79 -8.52
CA THR A 8 -22.63 47.14 -8.76
C THR A 8 -22.16 48.13 -7.69
N MET A 9 -20.99 47.93 -7.10
CA MET A 9 -20.25 48.95 -6.37
C MET A 9 -18.87 49.15 -7.02
N ASP A 10 -18.72 50.37 -7.58
CA ASP A 10 -17.45 50.94 -8.03
C ASP A 10 -16.60 51.39 -6.86
N LEU A 11 -15.30 51.13 -6.90
CA LEU A 11 -14.28 51.85 -6.12
C LEU A 11 -13.09 52.24 -7.02
N PRO A 12 -12.51 53.44 -6.80
CA PRO A 12 -11.72 54.16 -7.79
C PRO A 12 -10.24 53.79 -7.80
N ALA A 13 -9.66 53.83 -9.00
CA ALA A 13 -8.25 53.69 -9.29
C ALA A 13 -7.41 54.89 -8.83
N ARG A 14 -6.38 54.68 -8.02
CA ARG A 14 -5.29 55.68 -7.79
C ARG A 14 -4.11 55.36 -8.73
N ARG A 15 -3.88 56.29 -9.66
CA ARG A 15 -2.64 56.37 -10.47
C ARG A 15 -1.52 57.00 -9.64
N VAL A 16 -0.37 56.32 -9.56
CA VAL A 16 0.88 56.94 -9.13
C VAL A 16 1.77 57.13 -10.36
N ARG A 17 2.13 58.41 -10.62
CA ARG A 17 3.10 58.80 -11.65
C ARG A 17 4.52 58.59 -11.15
N MET A 18 5.35 57.93 -11.95
CA MET A 18 6.81 57.98 -11.80
C MET A 18 7.41 58.82 -12.93
N THR A 19 8.24 59.76 -12.56
CA THR A 19 9.04 60.60 -13.44
C THR A 19 10.40 59.97 -13.71
N PRO A 20 11.01 60.13 -14.90
CA PRO A 20 12.33 59.59 -15.21
C PRO A 20 13.44 60.57 -14.86
N LYS A 21 14.61 60.09 -14.49
CA LYS A 21 15.90 60.83 -14.47
C LYS A 21 16.98 60.11 -15.28
N PRO A 22 18.01 60.81 -15.73
CA PRO A 22 18.60 60.62 -17.03
C PRO A 22 19.86 59.74 -17.06
N ALA A 23 20.20 59.35 -18.29
CA ALA A 23 21.32 58.50 -18.67
C ALA A 23 22.71 59.14 -18.46
N CYS A 24 23.70 58.34 -18.07
CA CYS A 24 25.10 58.60 -18.29
C CYS A 24 25.69 57.50 -19.17
N TRP A 25 26.25 57.92 -20.30
CA TRP A 25 27.03 57.09 -21.21
C TRP A 25 28.44 56.80 -20.67
N HIS A 26 28.86 55.53 -20.67
CA HIS A 26 30.30 55.20 -20.75
C HIS A 26 30.45 53.97 -21.63
N SER A 27 31.24 54.15 -22.68
CA SER A 27 31.68 53.11 -23.63
C SER A 27 32.63 52.13 -22.94
N GLY A 28 32.46 50.84 -23.19
CA GLY A 28 33.42 49.82 -22.72
C GLY A 28 33.19 48.47 -23.34
N PHE A 29 34.01 48.14 -24.32
CA PHE A 29 34.48 46.82 -24.78
C PHE A 29 33.54 45.60 -24.71
N LEU A 30 33.10 45.13 -25.88
CA LEU A 30 32.57 43.79 -26.12
C LEU A 30 33.70 42.75 -25.98
N ILE A 31 33.64 41.93 -24.93
CA ILE A 31 34.28 40.63 -24.87
C ILE A 31 33.18 39.58 -25.04
N LEU A 32 33.13 38.93 -26.19
CA LEU A 32 32.31 37.76 -26.42
C LEU A 32 32.86 36.60 -25.56
N LEU A 33 32.30 36.41 -24.39
CA LEU A 33 32.40 35.15 -23.65
C LEU A 33 31.27 34.24 -24.14
N SER A 34 31.63 33.19 -24.88
CA SER A 34 30.78 32.06 -25.16
C SER A 34 30.46 31.35 -23.80
N LEU A 35 29.34 31.70 -23.20
CA LEU A 35 28.77 30.88 -22.12
C LEU A 35 28.26 29.58 -22.74
N ALA A 36 29.08 28.53 -22.63
CA ALA A 36 28.58 27.17 -22.70
C ALA A 36 27.57 27.03 -21.56
N CYS A 37 26.27 26.94 -21.89
CA CYS A 37 25.25 26.51 -20.97
C CYS A 37 25.55 25.06 -20.56
N ILE A 38 26.38 24.90 -19.52
CA ILE A 38 26.40 23.68 -18.72
C ILE A 38 25.08 23.71 -17.95
N ALA A 39 24.09 22.97 -18.42
CA ALA A 39 22.91 22.68 -17.61
C ALA A 39 23.40 22.14 -16.26
N PRO A 40 23.03 22.73 -15.12
CA PRO A 40 23.44 22.18 -13.85
C PRO A 40 22.89 20.76 -13.76
N ALA A 41 23.75 19.78 -13.60
CA ALA A 41 23.35 18.47 -13.12
C ALA A 41 22.57 18.73 -11.83
N ILE A 42 21.28 18.43 -11.82
CA ILE A 42 20.43 18.55 -10.66
C ILE A 42 21.07 17.59 -9.64
N LYS A 43 21.84 18.12 -8.69
CA LYS A 43 22.22 17.36 -7.51
C LYS A 43 20.90 16.98 -6.82
N ALA A 44 20.50 15.73 -6.99
CA ALA A 44 19.43 15.17 -6.16
C ALA A 44 19.80 15.48 -4.71
N ALA A 45 18.93 16.17 -3.99
CA ALA A 45 19.14 16.42 -2.58
C ALA A 45 19.29 15.04 -1.92
N THR A 46 20.45 14.79 -1.30
CA THR A 46 20.70 13.52 -0.61
C THR A 46 20.05 13.60 0.76
N TYR A 47 18.92 12.90 0.89
CA TYR A 47 18.27 12.69 2.18
C TYR A 47 18.79 11.39 2.78
N PRO A 48 19.63 11.40 3.84
CA PRO A 48 20.11 10.19 4.47
C PRO A 48 18.95 9.29 4.92
N GLY A 49 19.05 8.00 4.65
CA GLY A 49 18.01 7.02 5.02
C GLY A 49 16.79 6.94 4.08
N PHE A 50 16.82 7.64 2.91
CA PHE A 50 15.73 7.61 1.92
C PHE A 50 16.12 7.02 0.57
N LEU A 51 17.36 6.57 0.41
CA LEU A 51 17.83 6.09 -0.89
C LEU A 51 18.02 4.58 -0.87
N LEU A 52 17.28 3.89 -1.72
CA LEU A 52 17.47 2.47 -2.00
C LEU A 52 18.19 2.33 -3.35
N THR A 53 19.33 1.65 -3.36
CA THR A 53 20.20 1.62 -4.54
C THR A 53 20.43 0.19 -5.01
N ALA A 54 20.11 -0.06 -6.28
CA ALA A 54 20.52 -1.25 -7.00
C ALA A 54 21.82 -0.99 -7.79
N THR A 55 22.65 -2.00 -7.84
CA THR A 55 23.87 -2.05 -8.66
C THR A 55 23.86 -3.29 -9.55
N ALA A 56 24.85 -3.47 -10.43
CA ALA A 56 24.94 -4.65 -11.26
C ALA A 56 24.96 -5.99 -10.46
N LYS A 57 25.30 -5.95 -9.17
CA LYS A 57 25.25 -7.13 -8.27
C LYS A 57 23.82 -7.62 -8.02
N ASN A 58 22.83 -6.75 -8.23
CA ASN A 58 21.44 -7.09 -8.01
C ASN A 58 20.75 -7.71 -9.24
N PHE A 59 21.38 -7.82 -10.39
CA PHE A 59 20.71 -8.31 -11.60
C PHE A 59 20.07 -9.69 -11.44
N GLU A 60 20.70 -10.60 -10.70
CA GLU A 60 20.20 -11.96 -10.47
C GLU A 60 19.17 -12.04 -9.33
N THR A 61 19.21 -11.09 -8.40
CA THR A 61 18.35 -11.07 -7.20
C THR A 61 17.40 -9.88 -7.18
N TYR A 62 17.20 -9.25 -8.32
CA TYR A 62 16.39 -8.04 -8.43
C TYR A 62 14.93 -8.32 -8.14
N PHE A 63 14.44 -7.79 -7.03
CA PHE A 63 13.01 -7.75 -6.73
C PHE A 63 12.48 -6.36 -7.06
N PRO A 64 11.46 -6.23 -7.95
CA PRO A 64 10.97 -4.92 -8.38
C PRO A 64 10.47 -4.08 -7.21
N GLY A 65 10.80 -2.78 -7.18
CA GLY A 65 10.11 -1.80 -6.37
C GLY A 65 8.79 -1.39 -7.03
N GLN A 66 7.96 -0.65 -6.31
CA GLN A 66 6.70 -0.11 -6.82
C GLN A 66 6.76 1.41 -6.88
N LEU A 67 6.23 1.99 -7.95
CA LEU A 67 5.87 3.41 -8.05
C LEU A 67 4.35 3.49 -8.07
N ALA A 68 3.76 4.20 -7.12
CA ALA A 68 2.32 4.31 -6.98
C ALA A 68 1.91 5.64 -6.31
N ASN A 69 0.63 5.95 -6.37
CA ASN A 69 0.00 7.08 -5.69
C ASN A 69 -1.40 6.74 -5.12
N GLY A 70 -1.69 5.44 -5.00
CA GLY A 70 -3.00 4.93 -4.54
C GLY A 70 -4.10 4.95 -5.59
N TYR A 71 -3.84 5.50 -6.79
CA TYR A 71 -4.74 5.45 -7.95
C TYR A 71 -4.17 4.56 -9.05
N VAL A 72 -2.90 4.71 -9.33
CA VAL A 72 -2.14 4.00 -10.35
C VAL A 72 -0.91 3.39 -9.71
N SER A 73 -0.56 2.18 -10.11
CA SER A 73 0.71 1.57 -9.74
C SER A 73 1.43 0.98 -10.95
N THR A 74 2.75 0.91 -10.84
CA THR A 74 3.63 0.19 -11.76
C THR A 74 4.86 -0.29 -11.00
N PHE A 75 5.62 -1.19 -11.62
CA PHE A 75 6.82 -1.77 -11.01
C PHE A 75 8.09 -1.26 -11.67
N THR A 76 9.18 -1.28 -10.93
CA THR A 76 10.50 -1.00 -11.46
C THR A 76 11.02 -2.19 -12.27
N SER A 77 11.97 -1.95 -13.16
CA SER A 77 12.66 -2.99 -13.92
C SER A 77 14.15 -2.72 -13.94
N PRO A 78 15.00 -3.76 -14.12
CA PRO A 78 16.45 -3.58 -14.05
C PRO A 78 17.00 -2.57 -15.06
N ARG A 79 16.41 -2.44 -16.26
CA ARG A 79 16.86 -1.47 -17.26
C ARG A 79 16.24 -0.08 -17.09
N GLY A 80 15.14 -0.01 -16.32
CA GLY A 80 14.35 1.21 -16.14
C GLY A 80 13.57 1.65 -17.39
N THR A 81 13.56 0.82 -18.42
CA THR A 81 12.98 1.12 -19.74
C THR A 81 12.00 0.07 -20.22
N GLU A 82 11.76 -1.00 -19.47
CA GLU A 82 10.79 -2.03 -19.80
C GLU A 82 9.36 -1.55 -19.55
N SER A 83 8.42 -2.09 -20.36
CA SER A 83 6.98 -1.95 -20.11
C SER A 83 6.56 -2.91 -19.02
N ASN A 84 6.34 -2.39 -17.83
CA ASN A 84 5.99 -3.19 -16.67
C ASN A 84 4.47 -3.27 -16.52
N LEU A 85 4.02 -4.30 -15.79
CA LEU A 85 2.65 -4.39 -15.32
C LEU A 85 2.25 -3.09 -14.61
N SER A 86 1.05 -2.66 -14.89
CA SER A 86 0.47 -1.47 -14.28
C SER A 86 -0.99 -1.74 -13.93
N TYR A 87 -1.49 -1.11 -12.86
CA TYR A 87 -2.83 -1.31 -12.35
C TYR A 87 -3.49 0.01 -12.03
N LEU A 88 -4.83 0.03 -12.15
CA LEU A 88 -5.71 1.06 -11.62
C LEU A 88 -6.46 0.51 -10.41
N VAL A 89 -6.55 1.31 -9.37
CA VAL A 89 -7.26 0.92 -8.15
C VAL A 89 -8.74 0.63 -8.45
N ALA A 90 -9.25 -0.45 -7.85
CA ALA A 90 -10.63 -0.89 -8.00
C ALA A 90 -11.08 -1.01 -9.49
N PHE A 91 -10.16 -1.32 -10.39
CA PHE A 91 -10.44 -1.71 -11.77
C PHE A 91 -10.30 -3.23 -11.86
N MET A 92 -11.44 -3.92 -11.62
CA MET A 92 -11.48 -5.34 -11.36
C MET A 92 -12.09 -6.10 -12.52
N ASP A 93 -11.53 -7.26 -12.82
CA ASP A 93 -12.05 -8.25 -13.75
C ASP A 93 -12.56 -9.47 -12.97
N TYR A 94 -13.82 -9.82 -13.14
CA TYR A 94 -14.46 -10.93 -12.41
C TYR A 94 -14.25 -12.30 -13.05
N GLY A 95 -13.99 -12.35 -14.33
CA GLY A 95 -13.80 -13.60 -15.05
C GLY A 95 -14.93 -14.62 -14.93
N LYS A 96 -14.60 -15.88 -15.27
CA LYS A 96 -15.57 -17.00 -15.36
C LYS A 96 -15.90 -17.65 -14.01
N ASP A 97 -15.15 -17.34 -12.98
CA ASP A 97 -15.29 -17.90 -11.62
C ASP A 97 -15.94 -16.91 -10.64
N ASP A 98 -16.38 -15.76 -11.14
CA ASP A 98 -16.97 -14.67 -10.37
C ASP A 98 -16.07 -14.11 -9.24
N ILE A 99 -14.74 -14.38 -9.31
CA ILE A 99 -13.77 -13.81 -8.38
C ILE A 99 -13.14 -12.58 -9.02
N SER A 100 -13.18 -11.45 -8.33
CA SER A 100 -12.57 -10.22 -8.80
C SER A 100 -11.04 -10.27 -8.72
N ARG A 101 -10.38 -9.64 -9.69
CA ARG A 101 -8.92 -9.51 -9.77
C ARG A 101 -8.57 -8.17 -10.37
N PRO A 102 -7.46 -7.54 -9.97
CA PRO A 102 -7.00 -6.34 -10.65
C PRO A 102 -6.80 -6.63 -12.14
N ALA A 103 -7.49 -5.91 -13.00
CA ALA A 103 -7.23 -5.98 -14.43
C ALA A 103 -5.96 -5.17 -14.74
N ALA A 104 -5.00 -5.81 -15.42
CA ALA A 104 -3.80 -5.12 -15.84
C ALA A 104 -4.14 -4.08 -16.92
N ILE A 105 -3.66 -2.86 -16.77
CA ILE A 105 -3.72 -1.85 -17.82
C ILE A 105 -2.44 -1.90 -18.68
N PRO A 106 -2.43 -1.31 -19.88
CA PRO A 106 -1.20 -1.29 -20.68
C PRO A 106 -0.01 -0.71 -19.91
N GLY A 107 1.11 -1.45 -19.91
CA GLY A 107 2.35 -0.99 -19.29
C GLY A 107 2.91 0.20 -20.03
N TRP A 108 2.98 1.33 -19.37
CA TRP A 108 3.35 2.62 -19.94
C TRP A 108 4.81 3.03 -19.68
N THR A 109 5.53 2.35 -18.80
CA THR A 109 6.91 2.70 -18.44
C THR A 109 7.91 2.53 -19.58
N GLY A 110 7.57 1.68 -20.57
CA GLY A 110 8.45 1.30 -21.64
C GLY A 110 8.90 2.45 -22.55
N ILE A 111 10.21 2.53 -22.76
CA ILE A 111 10.86 3.27 -23.85
C ILE A 111 11.99 2.40 -24.35
N ASP A 112 11.88 1.88 -25.59
CA ASP A 112 12.92 1.03 -26.12
C ASP A 112 13.87 1.80 -27.05
N TYR A 113 15.09 1.33 -27.16
CA TYR A 113 16.18 2.02 -27.85
C TYR A 113 17.09 1.03 -28.54
N ARG A 114 17.57 1.37 -29.74
CA ARG A 114 18.70 0.67 -30.39
C ARG A 114 19.62 1.62 -31.16
N THR A 115 20.85 1.21 -31.30
CA THR A 115 21.93 2.04 -31.86
C THR A 115 21.96 2.11 -33.40
N GLY A 116 20.83 1.80 -34.04
CA GLY A 116 20.59 1.73 -35.47
C GLY A 116 19.94 0.39 -35.84
N SER A 117 19.52 0.25 -37.12
CA SER A 117 18.69 -0.90 -37.56
C SER A 117 19.33 -2.29 -37.37
N SER A 118 20.66 -2.36 -37.24
CA SER A 118 21.37 -3.60 -36.93
C SER A 118 21.71 -3.80 -35.46
N GLY A 119 21.40 -2.81 -34.59
CA GLY A 119 21.62 -2.89 -33.15
C GLY A 119 20.57 -3.76 -32.47
N ALA A 120 20.91 -4.33 -31.30
CA ALA A 120 19.93 -4.99 -30.44
C ALA A 120 19.02 -3.94 -29.77
N TRP A 121 17.76 -4.26 -29.59
CA TRP A 121 16.89 -3.48 -28.73
C TRP A 121 17.37 -3.55 -27.27
N LEU A 122 17.44 -2.43 -26.60
CA LEU A 122 17.93 -2.31 -25.22
C LEU A 122 17.19 -3.22 -24.26
N ASN A 123 15.87 -3.30 -24.40
CA ASN A 123 15.03 -4.13 -23.54
C ASN A 123 15.17 -5.64 -23.82
N LEU A 124 15.80 -6.03 -24.93
CA LEU A 124 16.13 -7.41 -25.25
C LEU A 124 17.61 -7.77 -25.00
N ALA A 125 18.45 -6.78 -24.69
CA ALA A 125 19.85 -7.02 -24.41
C ALA A 125 20.04 -7.81 -23.11
N SER A 126 21.00 -8.74 -23.11
CA SER A 126 21.30 -9.55 -21.91
C SER A 126 21.76 -8.67 -20.76
N LEU A 127 21.13 -8.82 -19.60
CA LEU A 127 21.58 -8.15 -18.38
C LEU A 127 22.96 -8.66 -17.96
N GLY A 128 23.88 -7.75 -17.78
CA GLY A 128 25.23 -8.06 -17.33
C GLY A 128 26.13 -6.83 -17.31
N PRO A 129 27.18 -6.83 -16.48
CA PRO A 129 28.05 -5.68 -16.29
C PRO A 129 28.87 -5.32 -17.54
N SER A 130 29.01 -6.21 -18.50
CA SER A 130 29.66 -5.92 -19.80
C SER A 130 28.76 -5.13 -20.74
N THR A 131 27.43 -5.34 -20.67
CA THR A 131 26.44 -4.68 -21.49
C THR A 131 25.93 -3.39 -20.83
N PHE A 132 25.75 -3.41 -19.50
CA PHE A 132 25.26 -2.28 -18.69
C PHE A 132 26.37 -1.87 -17.71
N GLN A 133 27.34 -1.11 -18.22
CA GLN A 133 28.48 -0.62 -17.42
C GLN A 133 28.06 0.56 -16.55
N ASP A 134 28.75 0.75 -15.43
CA ASP A 134 28.47 1.83 -14.46
C ASP A 134 27.00 1.89 -14.02
N TYR A 135 26.36 0.72 -13.91
CA TYR A 135 24.95 0.60 -13.60
C TYR A 135 24.67 1.05 -12.17
N GLN A 136 23.70 1.95 -12.05
CA GLN A 136 23.09 2.34 -10.79
C GLN A 136 21.59 2.61 -11.02
N GLN A 137 20.75 2.11 -10.12
CA GLN A 137 19.35 2.50 -10.06
C GLN A 137 19.01 2.91 -8.63
N VAL A 138 18.38 4.07 -8.47
CA VAL A 138 18.04 4.66 -7.17
C VAL A 138 16.56 4.89 -7.10
N LEU A 139 15.90 4.23 -6.15
CA LEU A 139 14.57 4.59 -5.69
C LEU A 139 14.74 5.59 -4.55
N ASN A 140 14.41 6.84 -4.80
CA ASN A 140 14.40 7.90 -3.80
C ASN A 140 13.03 7.92 -3.11
N LEU A 141 12.96 7.39 -1.90
CA LEU A 141 11.73 7.29 -1.11
C LEU A 141 11.17 8.66 -0.71
N HIS A 142 12.06 9.66 -0.51
CA HIS A 142 11.65 11.01 -0.17
C HIS A 142 10.89 11.71 -1.30
N ASP A 143 11.37 11.54 -2.54
CA ASP A 143 10.81 12.17 -3.72
C ASP A 143 9.90 11.23 -4.52
N ALA A 144 9.78 9.97 -4.12
CA ALA A 144 9.06 8.90 -4.83
C ALA A 144 9.42 8.83 -6.33
N THR A 145 10.71 8.93 -6.64
CA THR A 145 11.24 8.90 -8.00
C THR A 145 12.22 7.74 -8.18
N LEU A 146 12.16 7.11 -9.34
CA LEU A 146 13.15 6.12 -9.76
C LEU A 146 14.11 6.74 -10.77
N THR A 147 15.41 6.71 -10.50
CA THR A 147 16.44 7.09 -11.44
C THR A 147 17.31 5.90 -11.78
N THR A 148 17.41 5.55 -13.06
CA THR A 148 18.27 4.47 -13.55
C THR A 148 19.34 5.07 -14.45
N SER A 149 20.59 4.74 -14.23
CA SER A 149 21.70 5.24 -15.05
C SER A 149 22.71 4.14 -15.35
N TYR A 150 23.19 4.12 -16.58
CA TYR A 150 24.21 3.18 -17.03
C TYR A 150 24.85 3.62 -18.35
N ARG A 151 25.90 2.95 -18.70
CA ARG A 151 26.50 3.02 -20.04
C ARG A 151 26.14 1.73 -20.78
N TYR A 152 25.25 1.85 -21.75
CA TYR A 152 24.81 0.74 -22.61
C TYR A 152 25.86 0.48 -23.70
N ILE A 153 26.31 -0.75 -23.82
CA ILE A 153 27.28 -1.19 -24.83
C ILE A 153 26.56 -2.14 -25.80
N ASP A 154 26.46 -1.69 -27.05
CA ASP A 154 25.94 -2.49 -28.16
C ASP A 154 27.06 -2.65 -29.20
N ARG A 155 27.72 -3.82 -29.21
CA ARG A 155 28.91 -4.11 -30.06
C ARG A 155 30.02 -3.08 -29.80
N ASN A 156 30.32 -2.22 -30.79
CA ASN A 156 31.35 -1.18 -30.73
C ASN A 156 30.78 0.21 -30.43
N LYS A 157 29.49 0.31 -30.16
CA LYS A 157 28.79 1.57 -29.85
C LYS A 157 28.48 1.65 -28.37
N ALA A 158 28.69 2.80 -27.78
CA ALA A 158 28.37 3.09 -26.40
C ALA A 158 27.40 4.26 -26.32
N THR A 159 26.41 4.14 -25.43
CA THR A 159 25.45 5.22 -25.11
C THR A 159 25.32 5.35 -23.59
N ARG A 160 25.54 6.55 -23.06
CA ARG A 160 25.14 6.83 -21.68
C ARG A 160 23.64 7.00 -21.66
N VAL A 161 22.98 6.30 -20.72
CA VAL A 161 21.54 6.31 -20.53
C VAL A 161 21.23 6.79 -19.12
N GLU A 162 20.22 7.65 -19.00
CA GLU A 162 19.59 8.02 -17.74
C GLU A 162 18.07 8.02 -17.93
N VAL A 163 17.37 7.36 -17.01
CA VAL A 163 15.91 7.28 -17.00
C VAL A 163 15.39 7.79 -15.67
N VAL A 164 14.44 8.70 -15.69
CA VAL A 164 13.73 9.17 -14.50
C VAL A 164 12.26 8.88 -14.66
N SER A 165 11.67 8.12 -13.72
CA SER A 165 10.26 7.73 -13.73
C SER A 165 9.58 8.07 -12.42
N PHE A 166 8.31 8.48 -12.47
CA PHE A 166 7.47 8.66 -11.30
C PHE A 166 5.98 8.62 -11.67
N VAL A 167 5.15 8.29 -10.67
CA VAL A 167 3.69 8.44 -10.68
C VAL A 167 3.37 9.66 -9.83
N SER A 168 2.62 10.63 -10.35
CA SER A 168 2.46 11.92 -9.69
C SER A 168 1.52 11.86 -8.49
N GLU A 169 2.01 12.24 -7.31
CA GLU A 169 1.19 12.42 -6.10
C GLU A 169 0.31 13.69 -6.18
N ALA A 170 0.80 14.73 -6.84
CA ALA A 170 0.07 16.00 -6.98
C ALA A 170 -0.98 15.98 -8.09
N SER A 171 -0.87 15.07 -9.04
CA SER A 171 -1.80 14.89 -10.18
C SER A 171 -2.07 13.41 -10.37
N PRO A 172 -3.03 12.82 -9.64
CA PRO A 172 -3.17 11.36 -9.48
C PRO A 172 -3.31 10.57 -10.77
N HIS A 173 -3.77 11.18 -11.86
CA HIS A 173 -3.95 10.55 -13.16
C HIS A 173 -2.76 10.71 -14.09
N LEU A 174 -1.66 11.31 -13.64
CA LEU A 174 -0.48 11.58 -14.45
C LEU A 174 0.75 10.81 -13.97
N ALA A 175 1.51 10.34 -14.93
CA ALA A 175 2.85 9.78 -14.74
C ALA A 175 3.78 10.30 -15.84
N ALA A 176 5.09 10.16 -15.65
CA ALA A 176 6.07 10.51 -16.67
C ALA A 176 7.32 9.64 -16.61
N VAL A 177 7.90 9.43 -17.81
CA VAL A 177 9.21 8.82 -17.98
C VAL A 177 10.06 9.74 -18.83
N ARG A 178 11.19 10.20 -18.30
CA ARG A 178 12.20 10.95 -19.06
C ARG A 178 13.39 10.05 -19.35
N PHE A 179 13.64 9.82 -20.61
CA PHE A 179 14.71 8.99 -21.14
C PHE A 179 15.78 9.85 -21.81
N SER A 180 16.96 9.92 -21.22
CA SER A 180 18.09 10.73 -21.70
C SER A 180 19.18 9.83 -22.22
N ILE A 181 19.63 10.09 -23.46
CA ILE A 181 20.74 9.37 -24.09
C ILE A 181 21.87 10.32 -24.47
N THR A 182 23.11 9.88 -24.27
CA THR A 182 24.32 10.57 -24.77
C THR A 182 25.16 9.57 -25.57
N PRO A 183 24.86 9.40 -26.87
CA PRO A 183 25.60 8.50 -27.73
C PRO A 183 27.08 8.90 -27.84
N GLN A 184 27.98 7.91 -27.87
CA GLN A 184 29.43 8.13 -28.11
C GLN A 184 29.79 7.90 -29.57
N PHE A 185 28.83 8.08 -30.49
CA PHE A 185 28.96 7.93 -31.95
C PHE A 185 27.99 8.88 -32.65
N ASP A 186 28.30 9.15 -33.91
CA ASP A 186 27.40 9.84 -34.83
C ASP A 186 26.58 8.81 -35.60
N GLY A 187 25.30 9.10 -35.88
CA GLY A 187 24.46 8.20 -36.66
C GLY A 187 22.97 8.40 -36.52
N VAL A 188 22.20 7.37 -36.82
CA VAL A 188 20.76 7.30 -36.61
C VAL A 188 20.48 6.24 -35.57
N VAL A 189 19.70 6.60 -34.57
CA VAL A 189 19.16 5.69 -33.53
C VAL A 189 17.68 5.47 -33.73
N GLU A 190 17.17 4.39 -33.18
CA GLU A 190 15.73 4.09 -33.20
C GLU A 190 15.22 4.06 -31.78
N LEU A 191 14.03 4.62 -31.59
CA LEU A 191 13.31 4.74 -30.35
C LEU A 191 11.90 4.19 -30.54
N SER A 192 11.37 3.53 -29.53
CA SER A 192 10.00 3.07 -29.47
C SER A 192 9.36 3.49 -28.15
N PHE A 193 8.15 4.02 -28.21
CA PHE A 193 7.34 4.45 -27.06
C PHE A 193 6.07 3.60 -27.01
N PRO A 194 6.15 2.38 -26.47
CA PRO A 194 5.04 1.44 -26.47
C PRO A 194 4.08 1.65 -25.31
N LEU A 195 2.82 1.21 -25.53
CA LEU A 195 1.89 0.73 -24.54
C LEU A 195 1.78 -0.78 -24.72
N VAL A 196 2.03 -1.56 -23.66
CA VAL A 196 2.06 -3.04 -23.75
C VAL A 196 1.07 -3.62 -22.76
N LEU A 197 0.04 -4.27 -23.27
CA LEU A 197 -0.88 -5.02 -22.44
C LEU A 197 -0.32 -6.42 -22.19
N TRP A 198 -0.22 -6.81 -20.93
CA TRP A 198 0.19 -8.14 -20.55
C TRP A 198 -0.94 -9.13 -20.74
N ALA A 199 -0.67 -10.25 -21.39
CA ALA A 199 -1.62 -11.33 -21.49
C ALA A 199 -1.98 -11.89 -20.11
N PRO A 200 -3.25 -12.32 -19.88
CA PRO A 200 -3.69 -12.87 -18.60
C PRO A 200 -2.80 -14.01 -18.12
N SER A 201 -2.45 -14.00 -16.85
CA SER A 201 -1.34 -14.82 -16.38
C SER A 201 -1.68 -16.25 -16.02
N GLN A 202 -2.97 -16.64 -15.87
CA GLN A 202 -3.28 -18.05 -15.54
C GLN A 202 -4.75 -18.42 -15.75
N PRO A 203 -5.05 -19.70 -16.09
CA PRO A 203 -6.40 -20.21 -15.97
C PRO A 203 -6.83 -20.14 -14.50
N ARG A 204 -7.96 -19.53 -14.27
CA ARG A 204 -8.56 -19.35 -12.95
C ARG A 204 -8.96 -20.69 -12.38
N LEU A 205 -8.71 -20.89 -11.09
CA LEU A 205 -9.17 -22.08 -10.40
C LEU A 205 -10.71 -22.06 -10.38
N PRO A 206 -11.38 -23.09 -10.91
CA PRO A 206 -12.84 -23.16 -10.85
C PRO A 206 -13.28 -23.60 -9.44
N LEU A 207 -13.08 -22.76 -8.44
CA LEU A 207 -13.45 -23.02 -7.05
C LEU A 207 -14.94 -23.33 -6.88
N ALA A 208 -15.78 -22.77 -7.74
CA ALA A 208 -17.21 -23.07 -7.80
C ALA A 208 -17.54 -24.53 -8.19
N LYS A 209 -16.55 -25.31 -8.65
CA LYS A 209 -16.71 -26.75 -8.97
C LYS A 209 -16.16 -27.70 -7.91
N LEU A 210 -15.55 -27.16 -6.85
CA LEU A 210 -15.24 -28.02 -5.72
C LEU A 210 -16.56 -28.54 -5.15
N PRO A 211 -16.63 -29.84 -4.76
CA PRO A 211 -17.76 -30.32 -4.01
C PRO A 211 -17.96 -29.38 -2.85
N GLY A 212 -19.19 -28.91 -2.63
CA GLY A 212 -19.51 -27.91 -1.62
C GLY A 212 -18.77 -28.16 -0.34
N ASP A 213 -18.63 -27.16 0.49
CA ASP A 213 -17.83 -27.18 1.71
C ASP A 213 -17.97 -28.53 2.44
N THR A 214 -16.99 -29.40 2.23
CA THR A 214 -16.99 -30.75 2.75
C THR A 214 -16.47 -30.84 4.17
N GLY A 215 -16.17 -29.67 4.80
CA GLY A 215 -15.46 -29.62 6.08
C GLY A 215 -14.03 -30.15 5.99
N LEU A 216 -13.49 -30.33 4.78
CA LEU A 216 -12.13 -30.81 4.58
C LEU A 216 -11.14 -29.69 4.90
N THR A 217 -10.17 -29.99 5.74
CA THR A 217 -9.12 -29.05 6.17
C THR A 217 -7.74 -29.60 5.82
N GLY A 218 -6.78 -28.72 5.62
CA GLY A 218 -5.37 -29.06 5.46
C GLY A 218 -5.10 -30.02 4.30
N ASP A 219 -4.45 -31.14 4.57
CA ASP A 219 -4.01 -32.09 3.54
C ASP A 219 -5.16 -32.77 2.80
N ARG A 220 -6.28 -33.03 3.47
CA ARG A 220 -7.47 -33.60 2.82
C ARG A 220 -8.07 -32.67 1.78
N PHE A 221 -8.08 -31.38 2.07
CA PHE A 221 -8.53 -30.37 1.12
C PHE A 221 -7.56 -30.27 -0.08
N ARG A 222 -6.25 -30.29 0.20
CA ARG A 222 -5.22 -30.31 -0.85
C ARG A 222 -5.36 -31.54 -1.74
N GLN A 223 -5.52 -32.73 -1.16
CA GLN A 223 -5.75 -33.97 -1.88
C GLN A 223 -7.02 -33.93 -2.74
N ALA A 224 -8.10 -33.33 -2.24
CA ALA A 224 -9.32 -33.17 -3.01
C ALA A 224 -9.11 -32.24 -4.22
N LEU A 225 -8.34 -31.14 -4.07
CA LEU A 225 -7.98 -30.26 -5.17
C LEU A 225 -7.14 -30.98 -6.22
N GLU A 226 -6.09 -31.69 -5.80
CA GLU A 226 -5.19 -32.46 -6.67
C GLU A 226 -5.95 -33.55 -7.44
N ALA A 227 -6.89 -34.24 -6.79
CA ALA A 227 -7.77 -35.22 -7.44
C ALA A 227 -8.65 -34.61 -8.54
N HIS A 228 -8.92 -33.29 -8.45
CA HIS A 228 -9.64 -32.56 -9.51
C HIS A 228 -8.70 -31.84 -10.49
N GLY A 229 -7.38 -32.10 -10.43
CA GLY A 229 -6.38 -31.43 -11.27
C GLY A 229 -6.18 -29.95 -10.93
N LEU A 230 -6.51 -29.55 -9.72
CA LEU A 230 -6.40 -28.17 -9.22
C LEU A 230 -5.23 -28.07 -8.23
N SER A 231 -4.59 -26.91 -8.18
CA SER A 231 -3.54 -26.60 -7.17
C SER A 231 -3.94 -25.36 -6.41
N LEU A 232 -3.81 -25.39 -5.07
CA LEU A 232 -3.98 -24.20 -4.22
C LEU A 232 -2.83 -23.21 -4.36
N THR A 233 -1.66 -23.73 -4.67
CA THR A 233 -0.52 -22.89 -4.95
C THR A 233 -0.34 -22.81 -6.45
N PRO A 234 -0.60 -21.65 -7.06
CA PRO A 234 -0.01 -21.39 -8.35
C PRO A 234 1.50 -21.65 -8.16
N SER A 235 2.11 -22.30 -9.13
CA SER A 235 3.57 -22.40 -9.11
C SER A 235 4.09 -20.98 -8.99
N PRO A 236 4.85 -20.65 -7.94
CA PRO A 236 5.43 -19.32 -7.82
C PRO A 236 6.18 -19.03 -9.11
N PRO A 237 6.16 -17.80 -9.58
CA PRO A 237 6.98 -17.42 -10.72
C PRO A 237 8.42 -17.80 -10.39
N ALA A 238 9.10 -18.40 -11.35
CA ALA A 238 10.47 -18.87 -11.19
C ALA A 238 11.47 -17.73 -10.91
N THR A 239 11.03 -16.48 -11.06
CA THR A 239 11.85 -15.27 -10.90
C THR A 239 11.09 -14.18 -10.16
N PRO A 240 11.75 -13.37 -9.31
CA PRO A 240 11.12 -12.30 -8.54
C PRO A 240 10.38 -11.25 -9.40
N ASP A 241 10.85 -11.03 -10.63
CA ASP A 241 10.24 -10.11 -11.58
C ASP A 241 8.84 -10.55 -12.08
N ARG A 242 8.48 -11.80 -11.86
CA ARG A 242 7.15 -12.34 -12.16
C ARG A 242 6.20 -12.37 -10.96
N ALA A 243 6.66 -12.06 -9.77
CA ALA A 243 5.81 -12.06 -8.57
C ALA A 243 4.59 -11.12 -8.72
N ALA A 244 4.74 -10.05 -9.51
CA ALA A 244 3.69 -9.07 -9.75
C ALA A 244 2.65 -9.49 -10.81
N ILE A 245 2.86 -10.60 -11.55
CA ILE A 245 1.94 -11.04 -12.61
C ILE A 245 0.94 -12.12 -12.17
N TRP A 246 0.93 -12.44 -10.90
CA TRP A 246 -0.02 -13.41 -10.38
C TRP A 246 -1.45 -12.88 -10.45
N TYR A 247 -2.33 -13.70 -11.02
CA TYR A 247 -3.78 -13.50 -10.99
C TYR A 247 -4.30 -12.15 -11.47
N HIS A 248 -3.58 -11.45 -12.35
CA HIS A 248 -4.20 -10.29 -12.95
C HIS A 248 -5.32 -10.70 -13.91
N GLY A 249 -6.37 -9.91 -13.92
CA GLY A 249 -7.48 -10.05 -14.85
C GLY A 249 -7.20 -9.43 -16.22
N ASP A 250 -8.17 -9.52 -17.09
CA ASP A 250 -8.11 -9.07 -18.48
C ASP A 250 -8.62 -7.65 -18.65
N THR A 251 -7.95 -6.90 -19.50
CA THR A 251 -8.48 -5.66 -20.09
C THR A 251 -8.64 -5.85 -21.59
N HIS A 252 -9.88 -5.75 -22.09
CA HIS A 252 -10.16 -5.75 -23.50
C HIS A 252 -9.98 -4.36 -24.09
N VAL A 253 -9.13 -4.23 -25.08
CA VAL A 253 -8.96 -2.97 -25.81
C VAL A 253 -10.15 -2.78 -26.73
N LEU A 254 -10.85 -1.65 -26.58
CA LEU A 254 -12.01 -1.28 -27.36
C LEU A 254 -11.64 -0.40 -28.56
N ASP A 255 -10.70 0.53 -28.37
CA ASP A 255 -10.18 1.44 -29.38
C ASP A 255 -8.74 1.81 -29.07
N ALA A 256 -7.91 1.93 -30.09
CA ALA A 256 -6.56 2.42 -29.96
C ALA A 256 -6.22 3.30 -31.16
N GLN A 257 -5.73 4.49 -30.90
CA GLN A 257 -5.39 5.47 -31.93
C GLN A 257 -4.03 6.10 -31.66
N GLY A 258 -3.31 6.44 -32.72
CA GLY A 258 -2.05 7.15 -32.66
C GLY A 258 -1.99 8.27 -33.69
N ASP A 259 -1.21 9.30 -33.40
CA ASP A 259 -0.93 10.43 -34.29
C ASP A 259 0.58 10.65 -34.35
N THR A 260 1.18 10.34 -35.51
CA THR A 260 2.61 10.53 -35.76
C THR A 260 3.01 12.00 -35.88
N SER A 261 2.09 12.87 -36.23
CA SER A 261 2.36 14.31 -36.37
C SER A 261 2.38 15.02 -35.00
N ASN A 262 1.51 14.59 -34.09
CA ASN A 262 1.42 15.08 -32.74
C ASN A 262 2.16 14.22 -31.70
N LEU A 263 2.70 13.08 -32.12
CA LEU A 263 3.46 12.13 -31.30
C LEU A 263 2.65 11.63 -30.10
N THR A 264 1.44 11.14 -30.34
CA THR A 264 0.53 10.66 -29.32
C THR A 264 0.02 9.26 -29.60
N LEU A 265 -0.33 8.56 -28.52
CA LEU A 265 -1.12 7.32 -28.52
C LEU A 265 -2.24 7.46 -27.51
N ARG A 266 -3.41 6.91 -27.82
CA ARG A 266 -4.48 6.72 -26.82
C ARG A 266 -5.11 5.34 -26.97
N LEU A 267 -5.65 4.88 -25.87
CA LEU A 267 -6.28 3.58 -25.76
C LEU A 267 -7.49 3.69 -24.85
N ASP A 268 -8.59 3.06 -25.29
CA ASP A 268 -9.78 2.82 -24.49
C ASP A 268 -9.89 1.32 -24.23
N GLY A 269 -10.07 0.92 -23.00
CA GLY A 269 -10.19 -0.47 -22.58
C GLY A 269 -11.40 -0.71 -21.68
N GLN A 270 -11.70 -1.98 -21.47
CA GLN A 270 -12.80 -2.43 -20.63
C GLN A 270 -12.44 -3.73 -19.91
N ALA A 271 -12.68 -3.80 -18.62
CA ALA A 271 -12.63 -5.05 -17.87
C ALA A 271 -13.89 -5.91 -18.15
N THR A 272 -13.86 -7.20 -17.86
CA THR A 272 -14.99 -8.11 -18.15
C THR A 272 -16.27 -7.78 -17.40
N ASN A 273 -16.19 -7.05 -16.28
CA ASN A 273 -17.36 -6.53 -15.58
C ASN A 273 -18.02 -5.32 -16.23
N GLY A 274 -17.53 -4.90 -17.38
CA GLY A 274 -18.06 -3.77 -18.15
C GLY A 274 -17.44 -2.41 -17.79
N LYS A 275 -16.59 -2.31 -16.78
CA LYS A 275 -15.94 -1.04 -16.40
C LYS A 275 -14.93 -0.60 -17.43
N ARG A 276 -14.89 0.69 -17.70
CA ARG A 276 -14.02 1.30 -18.71
C ARG A 276 -12.79 1.95 -18.09
N MET A 277 -11.72 1.97 -18.86
CA MET A 277 -10.52 2.73 -18.60
C MET A 277 -10.07 3.48 -19.86
N GLY A 278 -9.37 4.57 -19.68
CA GLY A 278 -8.65 5.28 -20.71
C GLY A 278 -7.17 5.38 -20.35
N GLU A 279 -6.33 5.36 -21.37
CA GLU A 279 -4.89 5.61 -21.23
C GLU A 279 -4.39 6.38 -22.44
N ALA A 280 -3.55 7.37 -22.23
CA ALA A 280 -2.95 8.14 -23.31
C ALA A 280 -1.51 8.55 -23.02
N VAL A 281 -0.76 8.69 -24.10
CA VAL A 281 0.65 9.07 -24.10
C VAL A 281 0.85 10.26 -25.03
N ALA A 282 1.62 11.26 -24.56
CA ALA A 282 2.14 12.34 -25.37
C ALA A 282 3.68 12.38 -25.24
N VAL A 283 4.40 12.29 -26.36
CA VAL A 283 5.86 12.27 -26.37
C VAL A 283 6.40 13.66 -26.65
N GLN A 284 7.37 14.11 -25.85
CA GLN A 284 8.14 15.33 -26.04
C GLN A 284 9.54 14.99 -26.58
N LEU A 285 9.89 15.60 -27.68
CA LEU A 285 11.22 15.52 -28.27
C LEU A 285 12.19 16.53 -27.64
N PRO A 286 13.52 16.25 -27.68
CA PRO A 286 14.52 17.24 -27.32
C PRO A 286 14.41 18.49 -28.24
N ASN A 287 14.68 19.66 -27.71
CA ASN A 287 14.60 20.91 -28.47
C ASN A 287 15.44 20.86 -29.77
N GLY A 288 14.81 21.24 -30.89
CA GLY A 288 15.41 21.26 -32.20
C GLY A 288 15.63 19.91 -32.87
N VAL A 289 15.20 18.82 -32.23
CA VAL A 289 15.21 17.48 -32.80
C VAL A 289 13.98 17.26 -33.66
N ARG A 290 14.21 16.77 -34.89
CA ARG A 290 13.14 16.29 -35.77
C ARG A 290 13.46 14.83 -36.14
N PRO A 291 12.50 13.91 -35.97
CA PRO A 291 12.66 12.55 -36.45
C PRO A 291 12.91 12.50 -37.95
N VAL A 292 13.75 11.58 -38.39
CA VAL A 292 13.94 11.26 -39.80
C VAL A 292 12.71 10.52 -40.32
N GLU A 293 12.10 9.73 -39.44
CA GLU A 293 10.93 8.91 -39.72
C GLU A 293 10.16 8.74 -38.43
N THR A 294 8.86 8.72 -38.51
CA THR A 294 7.93 8.36 -37.41
C THR A 294 6.87 7.43 -37.96
N ARG A 295 6.57 6.37 -37.23
CA ARG A 295 5.53 5.40 -37.61
C ARG A 295 4.78 4.93 -36.39
N LEU A 296 3.57 4.47 -36.60
CA LEU A 296 2.82 3.68 -35.65
C LEU A 296 3.07 2.21 -35.94
N ASP A 297 3.26 1.41 -34.87
CA ASP A 297 3.36 -0.03 -34.95
C ASP A 297 2.35 -0.66 -34.00
N HIS A 298 1.74 -1.78 -34.41
CA HIS A 298 0.68 -2.43 -33.68
C HIS A 298 0.79 -3.95 -33.82
N SER A 299 0.59 -4.60 -32.68
CA SER A 299 0.34 -6.04 -32.58
C SER A 299 -0.75 -6.28 -31.54
N ASP A 300 -1.18 -7.52 -31.32
CA ASP A 300 -2.34 -7.87 -30.46
C ASP A 300 -2.30 -7.26 -29.06
N TYR A 301 -1.09 -7.11 -28.50
CA TYR A 301 -0.89 -6.63 -27.12
C TYR A 301 0.05 -5.41 -27.02
N ARG A 302 0.41 -4.80 -28.16
CA ARG A 302 1.37 -3.71 -28.20
C ARG A 302 0.99 -2.66 -29.21
N TRP A 303 0.97 -1.41 -28.79
CA TRP A 303 0.79 -0.21 -29.63
C TRP A 303 2.01 0.67 -29.39
N SER A 304 2.68 1.11 -30.43
CA SER A 304 3.86 1.95 -30.25
C SER A 304 3.95 3.07 -31.26
N LEU A 305 4.55 4.15 -30.79
CA LEU A 305 5.07 5.24 -31.61
C LEU A 305 6.58 5.04 -31.75
N ASP A 306 7.01 4.66 -32.95
CA ASP A 306 8.41 4.40 -33.27
C ASP A 306 8.99 5.56 -34.07
N MET A 307 10.26 5.88 -33.82
CA MET A 307 10.92 6.96 -34.53
C MET A 307 12.42 6.70 -34.76
N ARG A 308 12.93 7.29 -35.82
CA ARG A 308 14.36 7.33 -36.17
C ARG A 308 14.86 8.74 -35.98
N VAL A 309 15.96 8.90 -35.27
CA VAL A 309 16.54 10.21 -34.92
C VAL A 309 18.01 10.26 -35.23
N LYS A 310 18.45 11.35 -35.87
CA LYS A 310 19.90 11.62 -36.04
C LYS A 310 20.47 12.09 -34.72
N VAL A 311 21.59 11.49 -34.33
CA VAL A 311 22.33 11.83 -33.13
C VAL A 311 23.80 12.17 -33.45
N ALA A 312 24.37 13.03 -32.62
CA ALA A 312 25.78 13.41 -32.68
C ALA A 312 26.52 12.93 -31.44
N LYS A 313 27.76 12.49 -31.62
CA LYS A 313 28.61 12.02 -30.53
C LYS A 313 28.72 13.04 -29.39
N GLY A 314 28.52 12.60 -28.16
CA GLY A 314 28.67 13.42 -26.96
C GLY A 314 27.53 14.40 -26.69
N LYS A 315 26.54 14.52 -27.59
CA LYS A 315 25.37 15.36 -27.38
C LYS A 315 24.28 14.58 -26.63
N THR A 316 23.68 15.19 -25.59
CA THR A 316 22.58 14.59 -24.83
C THR A 316 21.23 14.92 -25.46
N TYR A 317 20.37 13.91 -25.51
CA TYR A 317 19.01 13.98 -26.04
C TYR A 317 18.04 13.43 -24.98
N ALA A 318 17.15 14.29 -24.47
CA ALA A 318 16.12 13.90 -23.49
C ALA A 318 14.76 13.79 -24.16
N PHE A 319 14.20 12.61 -24.18
CA PHE A 319 12.84 12.31 -24.63
C PHE A 319 11.96 12.14 -23.39
N THR A 320 10.76 12.71 -23.40
CA THR A 320 9.83 12.55 -22.28
C THR A 320 8.51 11.96 -22.75
N LYS A 321 8.06 10.92 -22.08
CA LYS A 321 6.77 10.28 -22.26
C LYS A 321 5.88 10.71 -21.11
N TYR A 322 4.85 11.52 -21.38
CA TYR A 322 3.81 11.88 -20.42
C TYR A 322 2.67 10.91 -20.60
N VAL A 323 2.14 10.42 -19.50
CA VAL A 323 1.11 9.40 -19.47
C VAL A 323 -0.05 9.90 -18.63
N ALA A 324 -1.26 9.76 -19.15
CA ALA A 324 -2.49 9.96 -18.40
C ALA A 324 -3.30 8.68 -18.39
N VAL A 325 -3.84 8.34 -17.23
CA VAL A 325 -4.60 7.11 -17.01
C VAL A 325 -5.82 7.41 -16.15
N SER A 326 -6.98 6.92 -16.57
CA SER A 326 -8.21 7.05 -15.79
C SER A 326 -9.12 5.83 -15.92
N ARG A 327 -10.08 5.71 -15.02
CA ARG A 327 -11.15 4.70 -15.11
C ARG A 327 -12.53 5.34 -15.01
N GLU A 328 -13.55 4.55 -15.22
CA GLU A 328 -14.93 4.94 -15.00
C GLU A 328 -15.14 5.54 -13.61
N GLY A 329 -15.83 6.67 -13.54
CA GLY A 329 -15.95 7.50 -12.33
C GLY A 329 -14.94 8.64 -12.22
N TRP A 330 -13.84 8.62 -13.03
CA TRP A 330 -12.83 9.70 -13.07
C TRP A 330 -12.65 10.36 -14.44
N GLY A 331 -13.63 10.21 -15.32
CA GLY A 331 -13.52 10.64 -16.69
C GLY A 331 -13.37 9.49 -17.69
N GLY A 332 -12.64 8.44 -17.33
CA GLY A 332 -12.60 7.07 -17.90
C GLY A 332 -12.66 6.92 -19.41
N ASN A 333 -11.94 7.76 -20.17
CA ASN A 333 -11.84 7.60 -21.60
C ASN A 333 -10.54 8.17 -22.16
N GLY A 334 -9.96 7.48 -23.11
CA GLY A 334 -8.67 7.84 -23.69
C GLY A 334 -8.63 9.21 -24.35
N LYS A 335 -9.75 9.80 -24.75
CA LYS A 335 -9.79 11.14 -25.33
C LYS A 335 -9.54 12.21 -24.25
N ALA A 336 -10.15 12.07 -23.08
CA ALA A 336 -9.91 12.97 -21.95
C ALA A 336 -8.46 12.82 -21.42
N ASP A 337 -7.98 11.56 -21.36
CA ASP A 337 -6.62 11.26 -20.94
C ASP A 337 -5.59 11.81 -21.94
N LEU A 338 -5.89 11.76 -23.25
CA LEU A 338 -5.04 12.38 -24.25
C LEU A 338 -4.89 13.88 -24.03
N ALA A 339 -5.98 14.61 -23.81
CA ALA A 339 -5.93 16.04 -23.54
C ALA A 339 -5.12 16.36 -22.26
N LEU A 340 -5.22 15.49 -21.24
CA LEU A 340 -4.44 15.63 -20.00
C LEU A 340 -2.95 15.38 -20.21
N ALA A 341 -2.58 14.35 -20.98
CA ALA A 341 -1.19 14.04 -21.32
C ALA A 341 -0.55 15.13 -22.18
N GLU A 342 -1.30 15.68 -23.16
CA GLU A 342 -0.86 16.81 -24.01
C GLU A 342 -0.64 18.06 -23.17
N SER A 343 -1.58 18.40 -22.28
CA SER A 343 -1.41 19.52 -21.35
C SER A 343 -0.18 19.35 -20.43
N ALA A 344 0.09 18.14 -19.96
CA ALA A 344 1.31 17.85 -19.18
C ALA A 344 2.58 18.06 -20.02
N ARG A 345 2.58 17.61 -21.28
CA ARG A 345 3.67 17.84 -22.24
C ARG A 345 3.93 19.33 -22.49
N GLU A 346 2.89 20.11 -22.68
CA GLU A 346 3.00 21.57 -22.91
C GLU A 346 3.62 22.29 -21.70
N ARG A 347 3.25 21.88 -20.50
CA ARG A 347 3.82 22.43 -19.25
C ARG A 347 5.27 21.98 -19.00
N GLY A 348 5.64 20.81 -19.49
CA GLY A 348 6.97 20.24 -19.38
C GLY A 348 7.21 19.43 -18.10
N PHE A 349 8.29 18.65 -18.11
CA PHE A 349 8.58 17.64 -17.10
C PHE A 349 8.75 18.22 -15.69
N GLU A 350 9.49 19.32 -15.53
CA GLU A 350 9.75 19.90 -14.22
C GLU A 350 8.45 20.48 -13.59
N SER A 351 7.52 20.97 -14.40
CA SER A 351 6.21 21.46 -13.91
C SER A 351 5.30 20.34 -13.39
N LEU A 352 5.58 19.08 -13.72
CA LEU A 352 4.90 17.91 -13.15
C LEU A 352 5.70 17.34 -11.96
N LEU A 353 7.04 17.34 -12.03
CA LEU A 353 7.91 16.76 -11.01
C LEU A 353 7.97 17.61 -9.74
N GLU A 354 8.08 18.93 -9.82
CA GLU A 354 8.21 19.78 -8.62
C GLU A 354 6.97 19.79 -7.70
N PRO A 355 5.71 19.87 -8.22
CA PRO A 355 4.54 19.65 -7.39
C PRO A 355 4.48 18.26 -6.76
N HIS A 356 4.91 17.21 -7.47
CA HIS A 356 5.01 15.85 -6.96
C HIS A 356 6.00 15.76 -5.77
N ARG A 357 7.20 16.31 -5.91
CA ARG A 357 8.19 16.40 -4.82
C ARG A 357 7.64 17.17 -3.62
N THR A 358 6.97 18.28 -3.87
CA THR A 358 6.35 19.10 -2.82
C THR A 358 5.29 18.31 -2.06
N ALA A 359 4.46 17.53 -2.76
CA ALA A 359 3.44 16.69 -2.14
C ALA A 359 4.09 15.61 -1.24
N TRP A 360 5.12 14.92 -1.72
CA TRP A 360 5.86 13.95 -0.93
C TRP A 360 6.60 14.57 0.26
N ALA A 361 7.26 15.71 0.08
CA ALA A 361 7.91 16.43 1.17
C ALA A 361 6.91 16.83 2.28
N LYS A 362 5.66 17.12 1.93
CA LYS A 362 4.58 17.35 2.89
C LYS A 362 4.21 16.08 3.65
N LEU A 363 4.17 14.93 3.00
CA LEU A 363 3.91 13.64 3.66
C LEU A 363 5.01 13.30 4.66
N TRP A 364 6.27 13.55 4.33
CA TRP A 364 7.43 13.31 5.20
C TRP A 364 7.59 14.31 6.34
N GLN A 365 6.71 15.30 6.50
CA GLN A 365 6.63 16.06 7.75
C GLN A 365 6.21 15.17 8.92
N SER A 366 5.41 14.13 8.64
CA SER A 366 5.06 13.07 9.58
C SER A 366 5.98 11.87 9.35
N ASP A 367 7.07 11.81 10.09
CA ASP A 367 8.17 10.88 9.92
C ASP A 367 8.43 10.05 11.19
N ILE A 368 9.11 8.92 11.05
CA ILE A 368 9.61 8.11 12.16
C ILE A 368 11.13 8.04 12.04
N ARG A 369 11.82 8.60 13.01
CA ARG A 369 13.28 8.74 13.03
C ARG A 369 13.92 7.87 14.10
N ILE A 370 14.92 7.10 13.69
CA ILE A 370 15.69 6.21 14.55
C ILE A 370 17.15 6.68 14.52
N ASP A 371 17.68 7.13 15.65
CA ASP A 371 19.11 7.42 15.78
C ASP A 371 19.85 6.21 16.35
N GLY A 372 20.96 5.84 15.72
CA GLY A 372 21.83 4.74 16.13
C GLY A 372 21.70 3.47 15.30
N ASP A 373 20.69 3.36 14.42
CA ASP A 373 20.49 2.19 13.56
C ASP A 373 20.07 2.58 12.13
N PRO A 374 21.01 2.79 11.22
CA PRO A 374 20.70 3.16 9.82
C PRO A 374 19.90 2.09 9.07
N GLN A 375 20.04 0.80 9.41
CA GLN A 375 19.27 -0.28 8.77
C GLN A 375 17.80 -0.20 9.18
N ALA A 376 17.52 -0.05 10.47
CA ALA A 376 16.16 0.14 10.96
C ALA A 376 15.54 1.44 10.43
N GLN A 377 16.33 2.52 10.33
CA GLN A 377 15.87 3.78 9.73
C GLN A 377 15.47 3.60 8.27
N LEU A 378 16.27 2.91 7.49
CA LEU A 378 15.95 2.66 6.08
C LEU A 378 14.75 1.72 5.93
N ALA A 379 14.60 0.74 6.81
CA ALA A 379 13.45 -0.16 6.83
C ALA A 379 12.14 0.60 7.10
N VAL A 380 12.10 1.46 8.13
CA VAL A 380 10.88 2.22 8.45
C VAL A 380 10.52 3.21 7.34
N HIS A 381 11.50 3.87 6.72
CA HIS A 381 11.24 4.73 5.56
C HIS A 381 10.70 3.95 4.36
N SER A 382 11.20 2.73 4.14
CA SER A 382 10.67 1.85 3.08
C SER A 382 9.22 1.46 3.36
N ASP A 383 8.92 1.04 4.58
CA ASP A 383 7.57 0.65 4.99
C ASP A 383 6.59 1.84 4.89
N LEU A 384 6.97 3.02 5.39
CA LEU A 384 6.16 4.23 5.26
C LEU A 384 5.96 4.64 3.80
N TYR A 385 7.00 4.54 2.96
CA TYR A 385 6.88 4.84 1.54
C TYR A 385 5.82 3.95 0.86
N TYR A 386 5.89 2.63 1.05
CA TYR A 386 4.92 1.71 0.44
C TYR A 386 3.50 1.93 0.98
N LEU A 387 3.34 2.22 2.27
CA LEU A 387 2.03 2.59 2.86
C LEU A 387 1.48 3.88 2.23
N LEU A 388 2.30 4.94 2.18
CA LEU A 388 1.87 6.25 1.68
C LEU A 388 1.62 6.24 0.16
N ALA A 389 2.41 5.49 -0.60
CA ALA A 389 2.22 5.36 -2.04
C ALA A 389 0.94 4.62 -2.42
N ASN A 390 0.38 3.78 -1.54
CA ASN A 390 -0.78 2.95 -1.88
C ASN A 390 -2.08 3.38 -1.19
N ILE A 391 -2.01 4.20 -0.13
CA ILE A 391 -3.19 4.58 0.67
C ILE A 391 -3.44 6.07 0.52
N PRO A 392 -4.22 6.52 -0.48
CA PRO A 392 -4.49 7.93 -0.70
C PRO A 392 -5.52 8.47 0.32
N PRO A 393 -5.55 9.79 0.56
CA PRO A 393 -6.55 10.40 1.42
C PRO A 393 -7.91 10.50 0.73
N ASP A 394 -8.98 10.58 1.53
CA ASP A 394 -10.33 10.95 1.13
C ASP A 394 -10.94 10.09 0.01
N VAL A 395 -10.60 8.80 0.00
CA VAL A 395 -11.17 7.83 -0.93
C VAL A 395 -12.10 6.86 -0.23
N THR A 396 -12.90 6.14 -1.00
CA THR A 396 -13.92 5.21 -0.50
C THR A 396 -13.79 3.78 -1.02
N TRP A 397 -12.81 3.50 -1.88
CA TRP A 397 -12.49 2.13 -2.26
C TRP A 397 -11.67 1.42 -1.17
N GLY A 398 -11.66 0.10 -1.21
CA GLY A 398 -10.91 -0.72 -0.28
C GLY A 398 -9.42 -0.77 -0.61
N LEU A 399 -8.64 -1.21 0.35
CA LEU A 399 -7.18 -1.29 0.26
C LEU A 399 -6.77 -2.72 0.60
N GLY A 400 -6.14 -3.39 -0.35
CA GLY A 400 -5.67 -4.77 -0.20
C GLY A 400 -4.47 -4.89 0.73
N ALA A 401 -4.21 -6.12 1.17
CA ALA A 401 -3.07 -6.45 2.04
C ALA A 401 -1.70 -6.24 1.37
N CYS A 402 -1.64 -6.31 0.03
CA CYS A 402 -0.40 -6.31 -0.75
C CYS A 402 -0.28 -5.13 -1.71
N ALA A 403 -0.62 -3.92 -1.25
CA ALA A 403 -0.58 -2.72 -2.09
C ALA A 403 -1.50 -2.88 -3.35
N LEU A 404 -1.42 -1.94 -4.29
CA LEU A 404 -2.11 -2.07 -5.58
C LEU A 404 -1.29 -2.99 -6.49
N THR A 405 -1.44 -4.30 -6.25
CA THR A 405 -0.77 -5.40 -6.95
C THR A 405 -1.73 -6.56 -7.12
N THR A 406 -1.23 -7.71 -7.56
CA THR A 406 -2.00 -8.96 -7.61
C THR A 406 -1.86 -9.82 -6.35
N GLY A 407 -1.08 -9.38 -5.36
CA GLY A 407 -0.98 -10.07 -4.08
C GLY A 407 -2.36 -10.10 -3.41
N TYR A 408 -2.79 -11.27 -3.00
CA TYR A 408 -4.15 -11.51 -2.51
C TYR A 408 -5.24 -10.89 -3.41
N VAL A 409 -4.94 -10.79 -4.71
CA VAL A 409 -5.80 -10.22 -5.77
C VAL A 409 -6.43 -8.86 -5.42
N ASP A 410 -5.70 -8.05 -4.64
CA ASP A 410 -6.11 -6.72 -4.14
C ASP A 410 -7.39 -6.74 -3.28
N HIS A 411 -7.79 -7.89 -2.75
CA HIS A 411 -8.96 -7.98 -1.87
C HIS A 411 -8.69 -7.39 -0.49
N VAL A 412 -9.78 -6.96 0.14
CA VAL A 412 -9.78 -6.30 1.45
C VAL A 412 -10.11 -7.29 2.54
N PHE A 413 -9.18 -7.44 3.48
CA PHE A 413 -9.29 -8.28 4.67
C PHE A 413 -9.34 -7.43 5.95
N TRP A 414 -9.24 -8.06 7.11
CA TRP A 414 -9.07 -7.40 8.41
C TRP A 414 -7.76 -6.61 8.51
N ASP A 415 -6.82 -6.90 7.62
CA ASP A 415 -5.55 -6.22 7.43
C ASP A 415 -5.71 -4.70 7.37
N SER A 416 -6.73 -4.24 6.66
CA SER A 416 -7.03 -2.81 6.54
C SER A 416 -7.37 -2.19 7.89
N ASP A 417 -8.22 -2.83 8.68
CA ASP A 417 -8.80 -2.25 9.91
C ASP A 417 -7.88 -2.41 11.12
N THR A 418 -7.19 -3.56 11.22
CA THR A 418 -6.35 -3.92 12.38
C THR A 418 -4.89 -3.52 12.18
N TRP A 419 -4.41 -3.46 10.92
CA TRP A 419 -3.00 -3.24 10.61
C TRP A 419 -2.76 -1.89 9.94
N LEU A 420 -3.34 -1.64 8.75
CA LEU A 420 -3.08 -0.43 7.97
C LEU A 420 -3.62 0.83 8.67
N PHE A 421 -4.86 0.75 9.16
CA PHE A 421 -5.53 1.88 9.78
C PHE A 421 -4.79 2.43 11.01
N PRO A 422 -4.43 1.63 12.05
CA PRO A 422 -3.75 2.19 13.22
C PRO A 422 -2.35 2.72 12.91
N ALA A 423 -1.64 2.13 11.95
CA ALA A 423 -0.31 2.57 11.55
C ALA A 423 -0.32 4.02 11.02
N LEU A 424 -1.41 4.43 10.36
CA LEU A 424 -1.56 5.75 9.77
C LEU A 424 -2.29 6.75 10.66
N LEU A 425 -3.08 6.29 11.64
CA LEU A 425 -4.07 7.10 12.34
C LEU A 425 -3.48 8.36 12.99
N LEU A 426 -2.32 8.26 13.64
CA LEU A 426 -1.72 9.37 14.37
C LEU A 426 -0.88 10.31 13.50
N GLN A 427 -0.38 9.85 12.36
CA GLN A 427 0.49 10.65 11.49
C GLN A 427 -0.20 11.10 10.20
N HIS A 428 -1.13 10.30 9.68
CA HIS A 428 -1.84 10.54 8.42
C HIS A 428 -3.35 10.25 8.56
N PRO A 429 -4.07 10.96 9.46
CA PRO A 429 -5.48 10.65 9.79
C PRO A 429 -6.42 10.71 8.58
N GLN A 430 -6.14 11.54 7.56
CA GLN A 430 -6.94 11.60 6.34
C GLN A 430 -6.79 10.32 5.50
N ARG A 431 -5.58 9.70 5.48
CA ARG A 431 -5.37 8.41 4.82
C ARG A 431 -6.01 7.27 5.62
N ALA A 432 -5.90 7.30 6.94
CA ALA A 432 -6.61 6.37 7.81
C ALA A 432 -8.14 6.48 7.65
N ARG A 433 -8.67 7.70 7.41
CA ARG A 433 -10.09 7.92 7.14
C ARG A 433 -10.59 7.14 5.93
N SER A 434 -9.80 7.01 4.89
CA SER A 434 -10.18 6.23 3.69
C SER A 434 -10.58 4.80 4.02
N ILE A 435 -9.88 4.16 4.98
CA ILE A 435 -10.17 2.78 5.40
C ILE A 435 -11.53 2.68 6.07
N VAL A 436 -11.82 3.55 7.03
CA VAL A 436 -13.11 3.52 7.75
C VAL A 436 -14.27 3.94 6.83
N MET A 437 -14.04 4.79 5.83
CA MET A 437 -15.05 5.20 4.85
C MET A 437 -15.36 4.10 3.83
N PHE A 438 -14.45 3.20 3.52
CA PHE A 438 -14.76 2.00 2.74
C PHE A 438 -15.80 1.14 3.43
N ARG A 439 -15.67 0.94 4.76
CA ARG A 439 -16.61 0.15 5.54
C ARG A 439 -17.99 0.83 5.63
N ASP A 440 -18.06 2.16 5.74
CA ASP A 440 -19.32 2.90 5.66
C ASP A 440 -19.99 2.73 4.30
N ARG A 441 -19.26 2.95 3.21
CA ARG A 441 -19.80 2.81 1.86
C ARG A 441 -20.31 1.41 1.55
N THR A 442 -19.66 0.38 2.07
CA THR A 442 -20.00 -1.03 1.81
C THR A 442 -20.97 -1.63 2.86
N LEU A 443 -21.44 -0.82 3.81
CA LEU A 443 -22.41 -1.24 4.82
C LEU A 443 -23.68 -1.87 4.23
N PRO A 444 -24.28 -1.37 3.13
CA PRO A 444 -25.48 -2.00 2.55
C PRO A 444 -25.23 -3.45 2.08
N ALA A 445 -24.05 -3.73 1.51
CA ALA A 445 -23.66 -5.09 1.10
C ALA A 445 -23.51 -6.00 2.33
N ALA A 446 -22.85 -5.52 3.39
CA ALA A 446 -22.70 -6.24 4.63
C ALA A 446 -24.05 -6.52 5.35
N GLN A 447 -25.00 -5.59 5.30
CA GLN A 447 -26.37 -5.80 5.80
C GLN A 447 -27.11 -6.88 5.00
N GLN A 448 -26.99 -6.86 3.67
CA GLN A 448 -27.59 -7.90 2.83
C GLN A 448 -27.01 -9.28 3.16
N ARG A 449 -25.70 -9.33 3.37
CA ARG A 449 -24.99 -10.56 3.73
C ARG A 449 -25.43 -11.09 5.09
N ALA A 450 -25.57 -10.24 6.13
CA ALA A 450 -26.09 -10.62 7.43
C ALA A 450 -27.48 -11.26 7.30
N ARG A 451 -28.40 -10.61 6.58
CA ARG A 451 -29.77 -11.14 6.35
C ARG A 451 -29.76 -12.50 5.64
N LYS A 452 -28.90 -12.68 4.61
CA LYS A 452 -28.76 -13.97 3.91
C LYS A 452 -28.25 -15.08 4.82
N ALA A 453 -27.39 -14.74 5.79
CA ALA A 453 -26.85 -15.66 6.79
C ALA A 453 -27.78 -15.86 8.01
N GLY A 454 -28.95 -15.21 8.06
CA GLY A 454 -29.92 -15.33 9.16
C GLY A 454 -29.58 -14.50 10.40
N PHE A 455 -28.74 -13.46 10.25
CA PHE A 455 -28.33 -12.56 11.34
C PHE A 455 -28.93 -11.15 11.19
N GLU A 456 -28.96 -10.41 12.29
CA GLU A 456 -29.31 -9.00 12.32
C GLU A 456 -28.09 -8.13 11.96
N GLY A 457 -28.31 -6.83 11.72
CA GLY A 457 -27.27 -5.85 11.50
C GLY A 457 -26.47 -6.04 10.23
N ALA A 458 -25.15 -6.05 10.32
CA ALA A 458 -24.24 -6.18 9.19
C ALA A 458 -23.15 -7.23 9.46
N LYS A 459 -22.87 -8.08 8.45
CA LYS A 459 -21.79 -9.06 8.44
C LYS A 459 -20.88 -8.75 7.26
N TYR A 460 -19.76 -8.06 7.51
CA TYR A 460 -18.72 -7.87 6.51
C TYR A 460 -18.07 -9.21 6.18
N PRO A 461 -17.69 -9.43 4.92
CA PRO A 461 -16.99 -10.65 4.52
C PRO A 461 -15.57 -10.68 5.07
N TRP A 462 -15.01 -11.86 5.22
CA TRP A 462 -13.59 -12.05 5.50
C TRP A 462 -12.75 -11.44 4.38
N GLU A 463 -13.10 -11.73 3.14
CA GLU A 463 -12.43 -11.30 1.92
C GLU A 463 -13.44 -10.50 1.06
N ALA A 464 -13.17 -9.23 0.83
CA ALA A 464 -14.06 -8.29 0.16
C ALA A 464 -13.47 -7.74 -1.13
N ASP A 465 -14.30 -7.58 -2.14
CA ASP A 465 -13.98 -6.79 -3.33
C ASP A 465 -13.64 -5.34 -2.93
N PRO A 466 -12.56 -4.73 -3.45
CA PRO A 466 -12.14 -3.38 -3.05
C PRO A 466 -13.08 -2.28 -3.56
N GLU A 467 -13.93 -2.57 -4.54
CA GLU A 467 -14.84 -1.57 -5.06
C GLU A 467 -16.17 -1.57 -4.37
N ASP A 468 -16.86 -2.69 -4.28
CA ASP A 468 -18.24 -2.74 -3.79
C ASP A 468 -18.42 -3.48 -2.46
N GLY A 469 -17.36 -4.09 -1.92
CA GLY A 469 -17.37 -4.81 -0.64
C GLY A 469 -18.12 -6.14 -0.70
N THR A 470 -18.42 -6.65 -1.89
CA THR A 470 -19.01 -7.97 -2.02
C THR A 470 -18.05 -9.06 -1.59
N GLU A 471 -18.62 -10.16 -1.11
CA GLU A 471 -17.82 -11.29 -0.67
C GLU A 471 -17.08 -11.94 -1.83
N GLN A 472 -15.79 -12.14 -1.62
CA GLN A 472 -14.93 -12.89 -2.52
C GLN A 472 -14.45 -14.17 -1.81
N VAL A 473 -14.16 -15.23 -2.57
CA VAL A 473 -13.71 -16.49 -2.00
C VAL A 473 -12.62 -17.06 -2.90
N LEU A 474 -11.38 -16.67 -2.68
CA LEU A 474 -10.27 -17.07 -3.52
C LEU A 474 -9.62 -18.37 -3.06
N TYR A 475 -9.25 -18.46 -1.80
CA TYR A 475 -8.45 -19.56 -1.27
C TYR A 475 -9.29 -20.54 -0.46
N ALA A 476 -9.92 -21.53 -1.07
CA ALA A 476 -10.54 -22.61 -0.32
C ALA A 476 -11.39 -22.17 0.88
N ALA A 477 -11.73 -20.92 0.86
CA ALA A 477 -12.02 -20.19 2.04
C ALA A 477 -13.52 -20.01 2.23
N HIS A 478 -14.34 -20.91 1.65
CA HIS A 478 -15.75 -20.92 2.00
C HIS A 478 -15.93 -21.00 3.52
N ARG A 479 -15.12 -21.80 4.23
CA ARG A 479 -15.10 -21.84 5.67
C ARG A 479 -14.70 -20.51 6.30
N LEU A 480 -13.64 -19.84 5.78
CA LEU A 480 -13.18 -18.54 6.30
C LEU A 480 -14.26 -17.49 6.08
N SER A 481 -14.79 -17.41 4.88
CA SER A 481 -15.88 -16.52 4.53
C SER A 481 -17.11 -16.66 5.45
N VAL A 482 -17.49 -17.88 5.78
CA VAL A 482 -18.66 -18.15 6.63
C VAL A 482 -18.35 -17.95 8.10
N GLY A 483 -17.22 -18.43 8.60
CA GLY A 483 -16.90 -18.62 10.00
C GLY A 483 -15.88 -17.68 10.61
N GLU A 484 -14.96 -17.10 9.84
CA GLU A 484 -13.98 -16.14 10.34
C GLU A 484 -14.60 -14.75 10.41
N ILE A 485 -15.16 -14.46 11.57
CA ILE A 485 -16.08 -13.34 11.76
C ILE A 485 -15.53 -12.22 12.64
N HIS A 486 -14.35 -12.38 13.23
CA HIS A 486 -13.72 -11.35 14.07
C HIS A 486 -13.55 -10.02 13.34
N VAL A 487 -13.38 -10.04 12.00
CA VAL A 487 -13.34 -8.83 11.16
C VAL A 487 -14.47 -7.84 11.47
N ASN A 488 -15.63 -8.33 11.88
CA ASN A 488 -16.77 -7.49 12.25
C ASN A 488 -16.55 -6.74 13.59
N ALA A 489 -15.72 -7.26 14.48
CA ALA A 489 -15.30 -6.54 15.67
C ALA A 489 -14.16 -5.57 15.37
N ASP A 490 -13.22 -5.97 14.53
CA ASP A 490 -12.06 -5.17 14.13
C ASP A 490 -12.49 -3.87 13.44
N ILE A 491 -13.48 -3.97 12.54
CA ILE A 491 -14.09 -2.81 11.88
C ILE A 491 -14.73 -1.86 12.92
N ALA A 492 -15.50 -2.38 13.86
CA ALA A 492 -16.14 -1.56 14.89
C ALA A 492 -15.11 -0.83 15.77
N ILE A 493 -14.02 -1.51 16.09
CA ILE A 493 -12.89 -0.96 16.85
C ILE A 493 -12.18 0.14 16.05
N ALA A 494 -11.94 -0.06 14.78
CA ALA A 494 -11.31 0.95 13.90
C ALA A 494 -12.17 2.22 13.79
N GLN A 495 -13.49 2.08 13.58
CA GLN A 495 -14.43 3.21 13.57
C GLN A 495 -14.37 4.00 14.89
N TRP A 496 -14.34 3.30 16.01
CA TRP A 496 -14.26 3.92 17.33
C TRP A 496 -12.92 4.62 17.56
N GLN A 497 -11.80 4.01 17.18
CA GLN A 497 -10.47 4.61 17.32
C GLN A 497 -10.32 5.87 16.46
N TYR A 498 -10.91 5.89 15.26
CA TYR A 498 -10.92 7.10 14.43
C TYR A 498 -11.60 8.26 15.15
N TRP A 499 -12.80 8.02 15.74
CA TRP A 499 -13.46 9.03 16.55
C TRP A 499 -12.64 9.45 17.79
N LEU A 500 -12.04 8.51 18.52
CA LEU A 500 -11.19 8.82 19.67
C LEU A 500 -10.00 9.72 19.31
N ALA A 501 -9.40 9.51 18.15
CA ALA A 501 -8.25 10.27 17.68
C ALA A 501 -8.62 11.65 17.13
N THR A 502 -9.80 11.79 16.54
CA THR A 502 -10.22 13.03 15.85
C THR A 502 -11.20 13.87 16.67
N HIS A 503 -12.06 13.26 17.48
CA HIS A 503 -13.24 13.86 18.11
C HIS A 503 -14.22 14.49 17.09
N ASP A 504 -14.22 14.01 15.83
CA ASP A 504 -15.17 14.41 14.82
C ASP A 504 -16.54 13.78 15.08
N LEU A 505 -17.36 14.47 15.85
CA LEU A 505 -18.70 14.00 16.23
C LEU A 505 -19.69 14.00 15.06
N GLU A 506 -19.48 14.85 14.08
CA GLU A 506 -20.31 14.88 12.86
C GLU A 506 -20.06 13.61 12.04
N TRP A 507 -18.80 13.29 11.79
CA TRP A 507 -18.43 12.02 11.16
C TRP A 507 -18.93 10.81 11.96
N LEU A 508 -18.77 10.82 13.29
CA LEU A 508 -19.26 9.70 14.11
C LEU A 508 -20.78 9.51 13.94
N ARG A 509 -21.57 10.59 13.94
CA ARG A 509 -23.03 10.49 13.78
C ARG A 509 -23.46 10.00 12.41
N LYS A 510 -22.79 10.49 11.37
CA LYS A 510 -23.18 10.28 9.98
C LYS A 510 -22.65 8.97 9.42
N ASP A 511 -21.37 8.72 9.61
CA ASP A 511 -20.61 7.67 8.92
C ASP A 511 -20.23 6.53 9.88
N GLY A 512 -19.65 6.82 11.06
CA GLY A 512 -19.14 5.80 11.99
C GLY A 512 -20.21 5.07 12.78
N TRP A 513 -21.22 5.78 13.29
CA TRP A 513 -22.29 5.18 14.12
C TRP A 513 -23.16 4.16 13.37
N PRO A 514 -23.60 4.38 12.14
CA PRO A 514 -24.32 3.37 11.38
C PRO A 514 -23.55 2.05 11.29
N VAL A 515 -22.25 2.08 11.05
CA VAL A 515 -21.39 0.90 10.99
C VAL A 515 -21.32 0.23 12.37
N ILE A 516 -20.93 0.97 13.42
CA ILE A 516 -20.80 0.46 14.79
C ILE A 516 -22.10 -0.18 15.27
N ARG A 517 -23.24 0.48 15.05
CA ARG A 517 -24.56 -0.04 15.46
C ARG A 517 -24.88 -1.36 14.78
N ASN A 518 -24.76 -1.42 13.47
CA ASN A 518 -25.09 -2.64 12.72
C ASN A 518 -24.17 -3.82 13.08
N LEU A 519 -22.91 -3.54 13.43
CA LEU A 519 -21.99 -4.56 13.92
C LEU A 519 -22.38 -5.05 15.34
N ALA A 520 -22.83 -4.15 16.19
CA ALA A 520 -23.34 -4.56 17.50
C ALA A 520 -24.65 -5.39 17.41
N GLU A 521 -25.54 -5.05 16.47
CA GLU A 521 -26.73 -5.85 16.15
C GLU A 521 -26.33 -7.25 15.65
N PHE A 522 -25.32 -7.35 14.78
CA PHE A 522 -24.75 -8.63 14.32
C PHE A 522 -24.26 -9.47 15.51
N TRP A 523 -23.39 -8.93 16.35
CA TRP A 523 -22.85 -9.66 17.50
C TRP A 523 -23.93 -10.07 18.49
N THR A 524 -24.98 -9.27 18.65
CA THR A 524 -26.13 -9.58 19.48
C THR A 524 -26.90 -10.79 18.97
N SER A 525 -27.11 -10.88 17.65
CA SER A 525 -27.80 -12.02 17.03
C SER A 525 -26.91 -13.26 16.90
N ARG A 526 -25.59 -13.08 16.97
CA ARG A 526 -24.58 -14.16 16.79
C ARG A 526 -24.25 -14.87 18.11
N ALA A 527 -24.34 -14.16 19.24
CA ALA A 527 -24.05 -14.70 20.56
C ALA A 527 -25.17 -15.64 21.03
N THR A 528 -24.81 -16.80 21.51
CA THR A 528 -25.73 -17.83 22.01
C THR A 528 -25.67 -17.93 23.53
N TRP A 529 -26.81 -17.84 24.22
CA TRP A 529 -26.86 -18.03 25.67
C TRP A 529 -26.80 -19.51 26.03
N ASP A 530 -25.78 -19.92 26.78
CA ASP A 530 -25.70 -21.24 27.39
C ASP A 530 -26.26 -21.17 28.79
N LYS A 531 -27.49 -21.67 28.96
CA LYS A 531 -28.21 -21.67 30.25
C LYS A 531 -27.52 -22.51 31.33
N ALA A 532 -26.86 -23.59 30.93
CA ALA A 532 -26.20 -24.50 31.87
C ALA A 532 -24.92 -23.88 32.44
N LYS A 533 -24.22 -23.12 31.63
CA LYS A 533 -22.94 -22.46 31.99
C LYS A 533 -23.17 -21.01 32.48
N GLY A 534 -24.37 -20.43 32.28
CA GLY A 534 -24.67 -19.05 32.66
C GLY A 534 -23.86 -17.97 31.93
N ARG A 535 -23.51 -18.23 30.67
CA ARG A 535 -22.65 -17.37 29.86
C ARG A 535 -23.11 -17.31 28.41
N TYR A 536 -22.69 -16.30 27.68
CA TYR A 536 -22.79 -16.26 26.21
C TYR A 536 -21.59 -16.94 25.56
N GLU A 537 -21.81 -17.58 24.44
CA GLU A 537 -20.82 -18.25 23.61
C GLU A 537 -20.98 -17.85 22.14
N ILE A 538 -19.90 -17.84 21.39
CA ILE A 538 -19.92 -17.77 19.93
C ILE A 538 -19.55 -19.16 19.43
N ARG A 539 -20.50 -19.84 18.78
CA ARG A 539 -20.36 -21.23 18.36
C ARG A 539 -20.15 -21.32 16.86
N ASP A 540 -19.55 -22.39 16.39
CA ASP A 540 -19.40 -22.68 14.97
C ASP A 540 -18.72 -21.54 14.21
N LEU A 541 -17.48 -21.25 14.61
CA LEU A 541 -16.65 -20.19 14.03
C LEU A 541 -15.32 -20.76 13.51
N VAL A 542 -14.61 -19.93 12.77
CA VAL A 542 -13.20 -20.13 12.40
C VAL A 542 -12.35 -19.19 13.24
N SER A 543 -11.29 -19.75 13.84
CA SER A 543 -10.31 -19.01 14.63
C SER A 543 -9.50 -18.06 13.75
N VAL A 544 -8.99 -16.96 14.33
CA VAL A 544 -7.95 -16.13 13.72
C VAL A 544 -6.69 -16.91 13.32
N MET A 545 -6.51 -18.10 13.90
CA MET A 545 -5.48 -19.07 13.48
C MET A 545 -5.88 -19.90 12.26
N GLU A 546 -6.95 -19.58 11.54
CA GLU A 546 -7.50 -20.14 10.31
C GLU A 546 -7.63 -21.68 10.20
N PRO A 547 -6.61 -22.52 10.52
CA PRO A 547 -6.75 -23.99 10.47
C PRO A 547 -7.83 -24.55 11.39
N TYR A 548 -8.23 -23.80 12.41
CA TYR A 548 -9.25 -24.19 13.40
C TYR A 548 -10.62 -23.68 12.99
N ALA A 549 -11.37 -24.52 12.31
CA ALA A 549 -12.70 -24.21 11.80
C ALA A 549 -13.77 -25.06 12.50
N TYR A 550 -15.01 -24.55 12.52
CA TYR A 550 -16.17 -25.20 13.14
C TYR A 550 -15.98 -25.49 14.63
N ILE A 551 -15.36 -24.52 15.31
CA ILE A 551 -15.11 -24.58 16.75
C ILE A 551 -16.03 -23.63 17.49
N ASP A 552 -16.16 -23.84 18.80
CA ASP A 552 -16.82 -22.93 19.71
C ASP A 552 -15.79 -22.11 20.48
N ASN A 553 -15.99 -20.81 20.61
CA ASN A 553 -15.22 -19.90 21.45
C ASN A 553 -13.73 -19.81 21.11
N ASP A 554 -13.41 -18.95 20.19
CA ASP A 554 -12.06 -18.44 19.95
C ASP A 554 -11.79 -17.22 20.84
N THR A 555 -10.63 -17.17 21.48
CA THR A 555 -10.32 -16.11 22.46
C THR A 555 -10.22 -14.73 21.83
N PHE A 556 -9.54 -14.59 20.69
CA PHE A 556 -9.44 -13.31 20.01
C PHE A 556 -10.80 -12.82 19.53
N THR A 557 -11.58 -13.68 18.87
CA THR A 557 -12.93 -13.36 18.38
C THR A 557 -13.85 -12.93 19.52
N ASN A 558 -13.88 -13.69 20.61
CA ASN A 558 -14.79 -13.41 21.73
C ASN A 558 -14.39 -12.13 22.47
N ALA A 559 -13.09 -11.89 22.69
CA ALA A 559 -12.60 -10.67 23.32
C ALA A 559 -12.87 -9.43 22.47
N SER A 560 -12.66 -9.52 21.15
CA SER A 560 -12.93 -8.45 20.18
C SER A 560 -14.42 -8.14 20.08
N ALA A 561 -15.29 -9.17 20.01
CA ALA A 561 -16.74 -9.00 20.01
C ALA A 561 -17.25 -8.33 21.30
N ALA A 562 -16.74 -8.74 22.46
CA ALA A 562 -17.08 -8.09 23.72
C ALA A 562 -16.65 -6.62 23.76
N LYS A 563 -15.47 -6.28 23.18
CA LYS A 563 -15.03 -4.90 23.03
C LYS A 563 -15.95 -4.12 22.09
N ALA A 564 -16.30 -4.67 20.93
CA ALA A 564 -17.20 -4.05 19.96
C ALA A 564 -18.57 -3.70 20.56
N LEU A 565 -19.15 -4.58 21.37
CA LEU A 565 -20.41 -4.32 22.07
C LEU A 565 -20.31 -3.22 23.14
N ARG A 566 -19.19 -3.20 23.89
CA ARG A 566 -18.93 -2.12 24.87
C ARG A 566 -18.79 -0.76 24.22
N LEU A 567 -18.02 -0.67 23.13
CA LEU A 567 -17.82 0.60 22.42
C LEU A 567 -19.09 1.08 21.72
N ALA A 568 -19.94 0.16 21.23
CA ALA A 568 -21.25 0.51 20.67
C ALA A 568 -22.17 1.18 21.70
N THR A 569 -22.16 0.68 22.93
CA THR A 569 -22.90 1.31 24.06
C THR A 569 -22.36 2.74 24.32
N GLN A 570 -21.07 2.96 24.26
CA GLN A 570 -20.46 4.28 24.44
C GLN A 570 -20.78 5.22 23.27
N ALA A 571 -20.67 4.72 22.04
CA ALA A 571 -20.99 5.48 20.84
C ALA A 571 -22.46 5.92 20.80
N ALA A 572 -23.41 5.02 21.18
CA ALA A 572 -24.82 5.35 21.28
C ALA A 572 -25.05 6.57 22.17
N LYS A 573 -24.43 6.58 23.38
CA LYS A 573 -24.53 7.71 24.31
C LYS A 573 -24.04 9.02 23.72
N LEU A 574 -22.91 8.98 22.96
CA LEU A 574 -22.32 10.18 22.35
C LEU A 574 -23.17 10.77 21.24
N VAL A 575 -23.79 9.91 20.42
CA VAL A 575 -24.64 10.38 19.32
C VAL A 575 -26.08 10.67 19.75
N GLY A 576 -26.44 10.42 21.02
CA GLY A 576 -27.77 10.62 21.55
C GLY A 576 -28.76 9.50 21.16
N ALA A 577 -28.27 8.33 20.80
CA ALA A 577 -29.09 7.16 20.47
C ALA A 577 -29.31 6.27 21.70
N LYS A 578 -30.39 5.47 21.65
CA LYS A 578 -30.65 4.49 22.68
C LYS A 578 -29.83 3.22 22.41
N ALA A 579 -28.97 2.85 23.37
CA ALA A 579 -28.26 1.58 23.31
C ALA A 579 -29.19 0.40 23.63
N ASP A 580 -29.01 -0.73 22.95
CA ASP A 580 -29.68 -1.98 23.34
C ASP A 580 -29.04 -2.50 24.66
N PRO A 581 -29.81 -2.76 25.71
CA PRO A 581 -29.27 -3.25 26.99
C PRO A 581 -28.57 -4.60 26.86
N ARG A 582 -28.90 -5.41 25.84
CA ARG A 582 -28.26 -6.70 25.55
C ARG A 582 -26.78 -6.52 25.22
N TRP A 583 -26.37 -5.39 24.63
CA TRP A 583 -24.96 -5.16 24.30
C TRP A 583 -24.04 -5.22 25.52
N SER A 584 -24.44 -4.51 26.59
CA SER A 584 -23.70 -4.54 27.85
C SER A 584 -23.77 -5.89 28.55
N GLU A 585 -24.91 -6.55 28.50
CA GLU A 585 -25.11 -7.87 29.11
C GLU A 585 -24.21 -8.93 28.41
N ILE A 586 -24.28 -9.01 27.07
CA ILE A 586 -23.47 -9.95 26.30
C ILE A 586 -21.97 -9.64 26.49
N ALA A 587 -21.56 -8.39 26.39
CA ALA A 587 -20.18 -7.99 26.60
C ALA A 587 -19.60 -8.34 27.96
N ALA A 588 -20.46 -8.41 28.99
CA ALA A 588 -20.04 -8.78 30.34
C ALA A 588 -20.00 -10.29 30.57
N LYS A 589 -20.79 -11.06 29.83
CA LYS A 589 -20.97 -12.51 30.05
C LYS A 589 -20.47 -13.37 28.90
N LEU A 590 -19.90 -12.77 27.84
CA LEU A 590 -19.30 -13.52 26.74
C LEU A 590 -18.07 -14.24 27.24
N TYR A 591 -18.01 -15.53 26.98
CA TYR A 591 -16.93 -16.38 27.44
C TYR A 591 -15.65 -16.12 26.65
N VAL A 592 -14.62 -15.74 27.36
CA VAL A 592 -13.24 -15.68 26.84
C VAL A 592 -12.48 -16.82 27.51
N PRO A 593 -11.99 -17.82 26.77
CA PRO A 593 -11.31 -18.99 27.33
C PRO A 593 -10.15 -18.63 28.25
N PHE A 594 -10.20 -19.06 29.52
CA PHE A 594 -9.21 -18.70 30.54
C PHE A 594 -8.95 -19.86 31.52
N SER A 595 -7.71 -19.97 31.99
CA SER A 595 -7.28 -20.91 33.02
C SER A 595 -6.91 -20.18 34.31
N ASP A 596 -7.73 -20.34 35.36
CA ASP A 596 -7.41 -19.83 36.70
C ASP A 596 -6.18 -20.50 37.28
N ALA A 597 -5.96 -21.79 37.00
CA ALA A 597 -4.82 -22.53 37.51
C ALA A 597 -3.49 -22.06 36.89
N GLU A 598 -3.48 -21.75 35.60
CA GLU A 598 -2.30 -21.31 34.86
C GLU A 598 -2.19 -19.78 34.77
N GLN A 599 -3.22 -19.05 35.21
CA GLN A 599 -3.31 -17.59 35.10
C GLN A 599 -2.96 -17.10 33.69
N ARG A 600 -3.60 -17.71 32.68
CA ARG A 600 -3.46 -17.35 31.27
C ARG A 600 -4.73 -17.67 30.48
N HIS A 601 -4.86 -17.07 29.31
CA HIS A 601 -5.89 -17.47 28.36
C HIS A 601 -5.51 -18.80 27.66
N PHE A 602 -6.54 -19.50 27.21
CA PHE A 602 -6.38 -20.52 26.17
C PHE A 602 -6.64 -19.85 24.82
N PRO A 603 -5.94 -20.19 23.73
CA PRO A 603 -6.26 -19.61 22.41
C PRO A 603 -7.68 -20.00 21.96
N LEU A 604 -8.10 -21.22 22.25
CA LEU A 604 -9.41 -21.80 21.91
C LEU A 604 -10.09 -22.37 23.14
N ASP A 605 -11.37 -22.75 23.00
CA ASP A 605 -12.06 -23.52 24.07
C ASP A 605 -11.22 -24.74 24.44
N PRO A 606 -11.01 -25.03 25.73
CA PRO A 606 -10.16 -26.14 26.20
C PRO A 606 -10.54 -27.53 25.66
N GLY A 607 -11.75 -27.70 25.14
CA GLY A 607 -12.19 -28.93 24.49
C GLY A 607 -11.65 -29.10 23.06
N VAL A 608 -11.07 -28.07 22.46
CA VAL A 608 -10.51 -28.10 21.10
C VAL A 608 -9.08 -28.65 21.16
N ARG A 609 -8.81 -29.72 20.42
CA ARG A 609 -7.47 -30.25 20.29
C ARG A 609 -6.65 -29.39 19.32
N LEU A 610 -5.55 -28.83 19.78
CA LEU A 610 -4.58 -28.13 18.94
C LEU A 610 -3.89 -29.09 17.97
N HIS A 611 -3.66 -28.67 16.73
CA HIS A 611 -2.92 -29.43 15.72
C HIS A 611 -1.45 -29.53 16.10
N ASP A 612 -0.87 -28.41 16.51
CA ASP A 612 0.44 -28.32 17.15
C ASP A 612 0.24 -27.77 18.58
N PRO A 613 0.82 -28.39 19.62
CA PRO A 613 0.74 -27.86 20.98
C PRO A 613 1.27 -26.44 21.15
N GLY A 614 1.99 -25.94 20.15
CA GLY A 614 2.51 -24.57 20.10
C GLY A 614 1.62 -23.57 19.37
N ASP A 615 0.51 -24.00 18.79
CA ASP A 615 -0.42 -23.09 18.11
C ASP A 615 -1.05 -22.14 19.13
N SER A 616 -0.79 -20.85 18.96
CA SER A 616 -1.28 -19.81 19.87
C SER A 616 -1.19 -18.42 19.20
N ASP A 617 -2.15 -17.57 19.53
CA ASP A 617 -2.31 -16.21 19.04
C ASP A 617 -2.55 -15.21 20.17
N LEU A 618 -2.25 -15.57 21.42
CA LEU A 618 -2.57 -14.78 22.61
C LEU A 618 -1.85 -13.43 22.64
N THR A 619 -0.76 -13.27 21.90
CA THR A 619 -0.10 -11.96 21.76
C THR A 619 -0.94 -10.93 21.00
N PHE A 620 -1.90 -11.35 20.17
CA PHE A 620 -2.88 -10.44 19.57
C PHE A 620 -3.77 -9.73 20.62
N LEU A 621 -3.95 -10.32 21.81
CA LEU A 621 -4.68 -9.67 22.89
C LEU A 621 -4.01 -8.39 23.41
N ALA A 622 -2.70 -8.22 23.15
CA ALA A 622 -1.94 -7.01 23.46
C ALA A 622 -1.90 -6.00 22.31
N PHE A 623 -2.42 -6.39 21.13
CA PHE A 623 -2.34 -5.54 19.94
C PHE A 623 -3.14 -4.24 20.15
N PRO A 624 -2.68 -3.06 19.66
CA PRO A 624 -3.27 -1.76 20.03
C PRO A 624 -4.75 -1.61 19.71
N SER A 625 -5.23 -2.30 18.67
CA SER A 625 -6.66 -2.32 18.32
C SER A 625 -7.51 -2.98 19.41
N LEU A 626 -7.10 -4.13 19.92
CA LEU A 626 -7.82 -4.86 20.97
C LEU A 626 -7.38 -4.41 22.38
N ASP A 627 -6.10 -4.47 22.68
CA ASP A 627 -5.46 -4.20 23.97
C ASP A 627 -6.32 -4.65 25.17
N LEU A 628 -6.54 -5.97 25.22
CA LEU A 628 -7.36 -6.57 26.27
C LEU A 628 -6.73 -6.27 27.64
N GLN A 629 -7.50 -5.62 28.50
CA GLN A 629 -7.06 -5.29 29.86
C GLN A 629 -6.98 -6.56 30.70
N MET A 630 -5.80 -6.81 31.24
CA MET A 630 -5.49 -8.00 32.04
C MET A 630 -4.38 -7.72 33.05
N ASP A 631 -4.29 -8.56 34.08
CA ASP A 631 -3.16 -8.52 35.01
C ASP A 631 -1.84 -8.76 34.26
N ARG A 632 -0.77 -8.13 34.76
CA ARG A 632 0.57 -8.29 34.17
C ARG A 632 1.07 -9.72 34.18
N THR A 633 0.66 -10.51 35.20
CA THR A 633 1.02 -11.93 35.28
C THR A 633 0.36 -12.73 34.17
N VAL A 634 -0.93 -12.49 33.93
CA VAL A 634 -1.69 -13.09 32.82
C VAL A 634 -1.01 -12.76 31.50
N ARG A 635 -0.78 -11.48 31.22
CA ARG A 635 -0.10 -11.04 29.98
C ARG A 635 1.27 -11.70 29.78
N ARG A 636 2.02 -11.87 30.88
CA ARG A 636 3.33 -12.54 30.83
C ARG A 636 3.19 -14.03 30.51
N ASN A 637 2.18 -14.68 31.07
CA ASN A 637 1.95 -16.09 30.82
C ASN A 637 1.42 -16.34 29.41
N ASP A 638 0.53 -15.49 28.89
CA ASP A 638 0.09 -15.50 27.50
C ASP A 638 1.30 -15.35 26.54
N TYR A 639 2.10 -14.31 26.74
CA TYR A 639 3.32 -14.09 25.96
C TYR A 639 4.29 -15.28 26.00
N ARG A 640 4.51 -15.87 27.19
CA ARG A 640 5.38 -17.04 27.33
C ARG A 640 4.83 -18.26 26.60
N ASN A 641 3.51 -18.44 26.59
CA ASN A 641 2.88 -19.51 25.84
C ASN A 641 3.17 -19.39 24.34
N ASP A 642 2.99 -18.20 23.78
CA ASP A 642 3.19 -17.95 22.35
C ASP A 642 4.66 -18.08 21.92
N ILE A 643 5.63 -17.65 22.76
CA ILE A 643 7.04 -17.70 22.41
C ILE A 643 7.71 -19.04 22.70
N ALA A 644 7.11 -19.90 23.52
CA ALA A 644 7.73 -21.17 23.88
C ALA A 644 8.08 -22.05 22.66
N PRO A 645 7.21 -22.26 21.68
CA PRO A 645 7.53 -23.02 20.47
C PRO A 645 8.52 -22.30 19.54
N LEU A 646 8.67 -20.96 19.70
CA LEU A 646 9.52 -20.12 18.85
C LEU A 646 10.96 -19.98 19.38
N GLN A 647 11.24 -20.42 20.61
CA GLN A 647 12.56 -20.22 21.23
C GLN A 647 13.71 -20.82 20.42
N ASN A 648 13.47 -21.91 19.72
CA ASN A 648 14.45 -22.63 18.91
C ASN A 648 14.18 -22.53 17.41
N LYS A 649 13.22 -21.69 16.99
CA LYS A 649 12.91 -21.46 15.58
C LYS A 649 13.53 -20.14 15.12
N PRO A 650 14.14 -20.06 13.93
CA PRO A 650 14.54 -18.80 13.34
C PRO A 650 13.32 -17.90 13.14
N GLY A 651 13.47 -16.58 13.28
CA GLY A 651 12.41 -15.61 13.05
C GLY A 651 11.83 -15.64 11.62
N GLN A 652 12.61 -16.09 10.66
CA GLN A 652 12.17 -16.33 9.28
C GLN A 652 11.05 -17.38 9.12
N SER A 653 10.74 -18.17 10.16
CA SER A 653 9.60 -19.09 10.14
C SER A 653 8.27 -18.43 10.51
N LEU A 654 8.28 -17.13 10.81
CA LEU A 654 7.10 -16.33 11.15
C LEU A 654 6.71 -15.43 9.96
N THR A 655 5.46 -14.98 9.97
CA THR A 655 5.00 -13.92 9.05
C THR A 655 5.51 -12.57 9.52
N SER A 656 5.75 -11.64 8.59
CA SER A 656 6.14 -10.28 8.93
C SER A 656 5.06 -9.55 9.75
N MET A 657 3.78 -9.88 9.52
CA MET A 657 2.69 -9.39 10.36
C MET A 657 2.73 -10.01 11.78
N GLY A 658 2.98 -11.31 11.90
CA GLY A 658 3.01 -12.01 13.19
C GLY A 658 4.12 -11.56 14.14
N LEU A 659 5.21 -10.97 13.62
CA LEU A 659 6.28 -10.39 14.42
C LEU A 659 5.85 -9.12 15.18
N ALA A 660 4.85 -8.39 14.71
CA ALA A 660 4.40 -7.16 15.35
C ALA A 660 3.68 -7.40 16.70
N PRO A 661 2.68 -8.30 16.82
CA PRO A 661 2.07 -8.63 18.11
C PRO A 661 3.09 -9.13 19.15
N LEU A 662 4.06 -9.94 18.73
CA LEU A 662 5.15 -10.41 19.58
C LEU A 662 6.01 -9.24 20.10
N THR A 663 6.36 -8.29 19.23
CA THR A 663 7.10 -7.06 19.60
C THR A 663 6.32 -6.23 20.61
N ILE A 664 5.03 -5.98 20.31
CA ILE A 664 4.18 -5.11 21.14
C ILE A 664 3.89 -5.75 22.49
N ALA A 665 3.64 -7.07 22.53
CA ALA A 665 3.43 -7.80 23.78
C ALA A 665 4.69 -7.82 24.66
N ALA A 666 5.87 -8.03 24.06
CA ALA A 666 7.15 -7.92 24.77
C ALA A 666 7.37 -6.52 25.33
N ALA A 667 7.12 -5.49 24.53
CA ALA A 667 7.26 -4.08 24.96
C ALA A 667 6.29 -3.73 26.09
N ALA A 668 5.02 -4.14 26.03
CA ALA A 668 4.04 -3.94 27.09
C ALA A 668 4.44 -4.60 28.43
N LEU A 669 5.27 -5.64 28.37
CA LEU A 669 5.86 -6.28 29.54
C LEU A 669 7.16 -5.59 30.03
N GLY A 670 7.68 -4.61 29.29
CA GLY A 670 8.99 -4.01 29.55
C GLY A 670 10.15 -4.96 29.22
N ASN A 671 9.92 -5.96 28.37
CA ASN A 671 10.93 -6.90 27.90
C ASN A 671 11.68 -6.33 26.69
N GLU A 672 12.68 -5.48 26.96
CA GLU A 672 13.48 -4.83 25.90
C GLU A 672 14.16 -5.86 24.97
N ALA A 673 14.75 -6.91 25.53
CA ALA A 673 15.44 -7.94 24.74
C ALA A 673 14.48 -8.67 23.79
N GLY A 674 13.29 -9.03 24.28
CA GLY A 674 12.25 -9.66 23.44
C GLY A 674 11.75 -8.73 22.35
N ALA A 675 11.43 -7.48 22.68
CA ALA A 675 10.98 -6.50 21.69
C ALA A 675 12.05 -6.24 20.62
N THR A 676 13.32 -6.09 21.02
CA THR A 676 14.45 -5.91 20.11
C THR A 676 14.60 -7.09 19.15
N ARG A 677 14.55 -8.32 19.67
CA ARG A 677 14.65 -9.54 18.85
C ARG A 677 13.62 -9.55 17.73
N TRP A 678 12.33 -9.38 18.05
CA TRP A 678 11.26 -9.45 17.08
C TRP A 678 11.29 -8.31 16.07
N LEU A 679 11.75 -7.11 16.47
CA LEU A 679 12.02 -6.00 15.55
C LEU A 679 13.15 -6.33 14.58
N GLU A 680 14.26 -6.89 15.07
CA GLU A 680 15.41 -7.26 14.25
C GLU A 680 15.04 -8.39 13.27
N ASP A 681 14.28 -9.38 13.70
CA ASP A 681 13.77 -10.45 12.84
C ASP A 681 12.90 -9.88 11.70
N ASN A 682 12.16 -8.79 11.94
CA ASN A 682 11.26 -8.16 10.98
C ASN A 682 11.96 -7.29 9.92
N ILE A 683 13.23 -6.93 10.10
CA ILE A 683 14.01 -6.13 9.14
C ILE A 683 15.14 -6.91 8.46
N THR A 684 15.08 -8.24 8.54
CA THR A 684 16.06 -9.10 7.87
C THR A 684 15.87 -9.09 6.35
N PRO A 685 16.90 -9.48 5.57
CA PRO A 685 16.75 -9.66 4.12
C PRO A 685 15.72 -10.73 3.70
N TYR A 686 15.28 -11.56 4.63
CA TYR A 686 14.21 -12.52 4.38
C TYR A 686 12.86 -11.82 4.24
N MET A 687 12.62 -10.79 5.04
CA MET A 687 11.37 -10.03 5.07
C MET A 687 11.39 -8.82 4.12
N LEU A 688 12.58 -8.26 3.87
CA LEU A 688 12.79 -7.09 3.01
C LEU A 688 13.61 -7.49 1.79
N LYS A 689 12.94 -7.63 0.65
CA LYS A 689 13.60 -8.08 -0.60
C LYS A 689 14.39 -6.93 -1.25
N ALA A 690 15.63 -7.26 -1.58
CA ALA A 690 16.54 -6.34 -2.27
C ALA A 690 16.19 -6.16 -3.74
N PRO A 691 16.52 -5.02 -4.37
CA PRO A 691 17.25 -3.88 -3.78
C PRO A 691 16.37 -2.83 -3.09
N PHE A 692 15.04 -2.94 -3.18
CA PHE A 692 14.12 -1.86 -2.81
C PHE A 692 13.34 -2.12 -1.51
N ASN A 693 13.85 -3.00 -0.65
CA ASN A 693 13.24 -3.32 0.64
C ASN A 693 11.75 -3.63 0.53
N VAL A 694 11.36 -4.35 -0.51
CA VAL A 694 9.98 -4.78 -0.67
C VAL A 694 9.66 -5.82 0.40
N ARG A 695 8.70 -5.50 1.26
CA ARG A 695 8.31 -6.42 2.34
C ARG A 695 7.53 -7.60 1.78
N THR A 696 7.83 -8.79 2.29
CA THR A 696 7.07 -10.01 2.01
C THR A 696 6.35 -10.50 3.26
N GLU A 697 5.35 -11.33 3.07
CA GLU A 697 4.61 -11.93 4.18
C GLU A 697 5.49 -12.89 4.97
N THR A 698 6.12 -13.85 4.31
CA THR A 698 7.06 -14.81 4.91
C THR A 698 8.40 -14.79 4.19
N ALA A 699 9.42 -15.36 4.81
CA ALA A 699 10.76 -15.45 4.24
C ALA A 699 10.82 -16.18 2.89
N ASP A 700 10.03 -17.24 2.74
CA ASP A 700 10.00 -18.09 1.54
C ASP A 700 8.88 -17.70 0.57
N ASN A 701 8.03 -16.75 0.94
CA ASN A 701 6.90 -16.32 0.16
C ASN A 701 7.33 -15.22 -0.82
N ASN A 702 6.96 -15.39 -2.10
CA ASN A 702 7.11 -14.36 -3.12
C ASN A 702 5.95 -13.36 -3.14
N THR A 703 5.01 -13.42 -2.21
CA THR A 703 3.97 -12.41 -2.00
C THR A 703 4.62 -11.14 -1.48
N GLY A 704 5.08 -10.31 -2.40
CA GLY A 704 5.70 -9.03 -2.12
C GLY A 704 4.68 -7.92 -1.90
N TYR A 705 5.20 -6.76 -1.53
CA TYR A 705 4.42 -5.53 -1.28
C TYR A 705 3.42 -5.69 -0.13
N PHE A 706 3.74 -6.56 0.84
CA PHE A 706 2.86 -6.91 1.95
C PHE A 706 2.73 -5.76 2.95
N LEU A 707 1.74 -4.87 2.71
CA LEU A 707 1.49 -3.67 3.51
C LEU A 707 1.11 -3.99 4.95
N THR A 708 0.47 -5.13 5.18
CA THR A 708 0.12 -5.59 6.53
C THR A 708 1.36 -5.75 7.41
N GLY A 709 2.42 -6.37 6.87
CA GLY A 709 3.70 -6.47 7.56
C GLY A 709 4.36 -5.11 7.77
N SER A 710 4.31 -4.21 6.76
CA SER A 710 4.81 -2.83 6.88
C SER A 710 4.10 -2.06 7.97
N ALA A 711 2.78 -2.13 8.00
CA ALA A 711 1.94 -1.49 9.01
C ALA A 711 2.16 -2.07 10.41
N GLY A 712 2.34 -3.40 10.52
CA GLY A 712 2.69 -4.06 11.77
C GLY A 712 4.03 -3.56 12.33
N PHE A 713 5.04 -3.42 11.46
CA PHE A 713 6.33 -2.86 11.87
C PHE A 713 6.18 -1.41 12.36
N VAL A 714 5.45 -0.56 11.64
CA VAL A 714 5.15 0.82 12.07
C VAL A 714 4.40 0.83 13.41
N GLN A 715 3.39 -0.01 13.61
CA GLN A 715 2.68 -0.11 14.89
C GLN A 715 3.59 -0.55 16.04
N SER A 716 4.56 -1.43 15.77
CA SER A 716 5.56 -1.84 16.76
C SER A 716 6.35 -0.64 17.28
N LEU A 717 6.66 0.32 16.42
CA LEU A 717 7.36 1.56 16.79
C LEU A 717 6.42 2.53 17.50
N VAL A 718 5.26 2.83 16.88
CA VAL A 718 4.33 3.88 17.33
C VAL A 718 3.63 3.53 18.64
N TYR A 719 3.19 2.29 18.80
CA TYR A 719 2.42 1.85 19.98
C TYR A 719 3.20 0.88 20.87
N GLY A 720 4.05 0.04 20.26
CA GLY A 720 4.85 -0.94 20.99
C GLY A 720 5.94 -0.26 21.82
N LEU A 721 6.92 0.34 21.15
CA LEU A 721 8.10 0.93 21.84
C LEU A 721 7.75 2.16 22.66
N THR A 722 6.76 2.94 22.28
CA THR A 722 6.31 4.10 23.06
C THR A 722 5.43 3.72 24.24
N GLY A 723 4.76 2.57 24.21
CA GLY A 723 3.75 2.17 25.19
C GLY A 723 2.45 2.97 25.12
N LEU A 724 2.21 3.72 24.02
CA LEU A 724 1.03 4.57 23.87
C LEU A 724 -0.22 3.77 23.51
N ARG A 725 -1.37 4.25 23.99
CA ARG A 725 -2.71 3.75 23.61
C ARG A 725 -3.67 4.91 23.40
N ILE A 726 -4.62 4.70 22.50
CA ILE A 726 -5.71 5.66 22.23
C ILE A 726 -6.90 5.24 23.09
N GLU A 727 -7.22 6.05 24.11
CA GLU A 727 -8.32 5.81 25.04
C GLU A 727 -9.34 6.96 25.04
N PRO A 728 -10.54 6.77 25.61
CA PRO A 728 -11.50 7.87 25.78
C PRO A 728 -10.92 9.07 26.53
N SER A 729 -10.04 8.83 27.49
CA SER A 729 -9.32 9.86 28.27
C SER A 729 -8.29 10.64 27.44
N GLY A 730 -7.78 10.06 26.37
CA GLY A 730 -6.76 10.68 25.52
C GLY A 730 -5.77 9.69 24.91
N LEU A 731 -4.68 10.23 24.36
CA LEU A 731 -3.51 9.43 24.00
C LEU A 731 -2.71 9.22 25.29
N VAL A 732 -2.79 8.04 25.88
CA VAL A 732 -2.18 7.74 27.18
C VAL A 732 -0.93 6.87 27.02
N GLN A 733 0.01 6.99 27.93
CA GLN A 733 1.12 6.06 28.06
C GLN A 733 0.68 4.92 28.99
N ALA A 734 0.13 3.84 28.38
CA ALA A 734 -0.40 2.70 29.11
C ALA A 734 0.72 1.78 29.64
N TYR A 735 1.85 1.74 28.95
CA TYR A 735 3.00 0.90 29.28
C TYR A 735 4.29 1.71 29.32
N PRO A 736 5.31 1.30 30.08
CA PRO A 736 6.62 1.94 30.03
C PRO A 736 7.20 1.88 28.62
N PRO A 737 7.90 2.94 28.15
CA PRO A 737 8.55 2.91 26.86
C PRO A 737 9.71 1.92 26.87
N VAL A 738 10.00 1.35 25.71
CA VAL A 738 11.13 0.45 25.47
C VAL A 738 11.96 1.01 24.32
N LEU A 739 13.27 0.92 24.40
CA LEU A 739 14.16 1.38 23.35
C LEU A 739 15.27 0.34 23.16
N PRO A 740 15.46 -0.23 21.95
CA PRO A 740 16.57 -1.14 21.67
C PRO A 740 17.92 -0.53 22.11
N SER A 741 18.80 -1.35 22.71
CA SER A 741 20.03 -0.85 23.36
C SER A 741 20.99 -0.09 22.43
N LYS A 742 21.00 -0.44 21.13
CA LYS A 742 21.80 0.25 20.11
C LYS A 742 21.19 1.56 19.61
N TRP A 743 19.91 1.83 19.92
CA TRP A 743 19.23 3.06 19.51
C TRP A 743 19.47 4.15 20.58
N LYS A 744 19.80 5.35 20.12
CA LYS A 744 19.90 6.54 20.97
C LYS A 744 18.53 7.17 21.19
N SER A 745 17.72 7.22 20.13
CA SER A 745 16.35 7.72 20.21
C SER A 745 15.45 7.13 19.13
N LEU A 746 14.14 7.15 19.40
CA LEU A 746 13.06 6.98 18.46
C LEU A 746 12.20 8.25 18.50
N THR A 747 12.04 8.96 17.39
CA THR A 747 11.19 10.17 17.31
C THR A 747 10.10 9.98 16.24
N ILE A 748 8.86 10.24 16.63
CA ILE A 748 7.69 10.24 15.75
C ILE A 748 7.25 11.68 15.61
N THR A 749 7.39 12.26 14.40
CA THR A 749 7.13 13.67 14.17
C THR A 749 5.71 13.93 13.71
N ASN A 750 5.22 15.14 13.98
CA ASN A 750 3.92 15.65 13.53
C ASN A 750 2.74 14.71 13.84
N VAL A 751 2.72 14.17 15.04
CA VAL A 751 1.59 13.38 15.55
C VAL A 751 0.37 14.27 15.68
N THR A 752 -0.74 13.86 15.07
CA THR A 752 -2.03 14.56 15.13
C THR A 752 -3.00 13.82 16.04
N PHE A 753 -3.45 14.49 17.09
CA PHE A 753 -4.44 13.92 18.01
C PHE A 753 -5.42 14.98 18.50
N ARG A 754 -6.69 14.83 18.19
CA ARG A 754 -7.78 15.78 18.55
C ARG A 754 -7.44 17.21 18.15
N GLY A 755 -6.94 17.39 16.91
CA GLY A 755 -6.57 18.69 16.36
C GLY A 755 -5.29 19.34 16.93
N LYS A 756 -4.56 18.64 17.79
CA LYS A 756 -3.25 19.08 18.31
C LYS A 756 -2.12 18.37 17.57
N HIS A 757 -1.02 19.10 17.36
CA HIS A 757 0.19 18.58 16.71
C HIS A 757 1.36 18.60 17.70
N PHE A 758 2.12 17.53 17.75
CA PHE A 758 3.29 17.38 18.62
C PHE A 758 4.20 16.26 18.15
N ASP A 759 5.44 16.30 18.59
CA ASP A 759 6.38 15.20 18.38
C ASP A 759 6.43 14.30 19.62
N ILE A 760 6.68 13.01 19.41
CA ILE A 760 6.91 12.02 20.45
C ILE A 760 8.35 11.55 20.33
N THR A 761 9.10 11.64 21.42
CA THR A 761 10.48 11.12 21.47
C THR A 761 10.61 10.11 22.61
N VAL A 762 11.19 8.96 22.30
CA VAL A 762 11.69 8.00 23.29
C VAL A 762 13.20 8.07 23.25
N ASP A 763 13.82 8.44 24.37
CA ASP A 763 15.26 8.48 24.58
C ASP A 763 15.62 7.85 25.92
N ARG A 764 16.89 7.91 26.34
CA ARG A 764 17.32 7.42 27.65
C ARG A 764 17.59 8.59 28.60
N ASP A 765 17.05 8.50 29.80
CA ASP A 765 17.37 9.44 30.90
C ASP A 765 18.83 9.29 31.38
N ALA A 766 19.24 10.13 32.34
CA ALA A 766 20.58 10.12 32.90
C ALA A 766 20.96 8.78 33.59
N SER A 767 19.98 7.95 33.95
CA SER A 767 20.17 6.61 34.50
C SER A 767 20.24 5.52 33.42
N GLY A 768 20.05 5.87 32.13
CA GLY A 768 20.00 4.95 31.02
C GLY A 768 18.62 4.28 30.78
N LYS A 769 17.60 4.69 31.51
CA LYS A 769 16.24 4.14 31.38
C LYS A 769 15.46 4.83 30.26
N PRO A 770 14.75 4.10 29.40
CA PRO A 770 13.88 4.71 28.40
C PRO A 770 12.81 5.62 29.02
N GLN A 771 12.65 6.80 28.47
CA GLN A 771 11.62 7.78 28.83
C GLN A 771 10.91 8.31 27.59
N LEU A 772 9.65 8.70 27.71
CA LEU A 772 8.87 9.30 26.65
C LEU A 772 8.63 10.78 26.90
N GLN A 773 8.88 11.60 25.90
CA GLN A 773 8.64 13.03 25.91
C GLN A 773 7.65 13.40 24.81
N ARG A 774 6.81 14.42 25.07
CA ARG A 774 5.89 15.01 24.08
C ARG A 774 6.24 16.50 23.93
N ASN A 775 6.65 16.86 22.74
CA ASN A 775 7.09 18.20 22.42
C ASN A 775 6.03 18.87 21.51
N PRO A 776 5.30 19.90 21.97
CA PRO A 776 4.38 20.66 21.11
C PRO A 776 5.10 21.21 19.89
N GLN A 777 4.43 21.23 18.75
CA GLN A 777 4.89 21.90 17.53
C GLN A 777 4.37 23.32 17.46
#